data_3751a587a36d95607d32b98a4291b9a2
#
_entry.id   3751a587a36d95607d32b98a4291b9a2
#
_cell.length_a   1.000
_cell.length_b   1.000
_cell.length_c   1.000
_cell.angle_alpha   90.00
_cell.angle_beta   90.00
_cell.angle_gamma   90.00
#
_symmetry.space_group_name_H-M   'P 1'
#
loop_
_entity.id
_entity.type
_entity.pdbx_description
1 polymer ?
#
loop_
_entity_poly.entity_id
_entity_poly.type
_entity_poly.pdbx_seq_one_letter_code
_entity_poly.pdbx_strand_id
1 'polypeptide(L)'
;MDIIRKLREEFGITQSQAENTVRLLDEGNTVPFIARYRKEMTGSLDDQIIRQLSERLTALRNLEDRRTQVRTAIAEQGRLTDALAAKLDAAQTQTEIEDIYRPFRPKRRTRASIAKEKGLQPLADIIWGQKLIGTPEEAAKAFVDSGQGVDTVLDAINGAMDILAEQISDDADLRKLLREETIKCGAIVSKKTKDEPSVYEMYYDYREPLKKAAGHRVLAMNRGEKEGFLSVKIEGEEEKLLQRMERRLIRRSSDTADILRGVIADSYKRLIAPSLEREIRNDLTEKAEEAAIGVFRENLRQLLLQPPISGKVVLALDPAYRTGCKIAVIDATGKPLETTVVYPTPPQNKTAEAEKKLLALIEKYGVDLISIGNGTASRESELFVAEMLKKTSRRVQYIIANEAGASVYSASKLGAEEFPDYDVSLRSAVSIGRRIQDPLAELVKIDPKSIGVGQYQHDMNQKRLGEALSGVVEDCVNSVGVDLNTASPALLSYVAGIHATVAKNILKYREEHGKFTARRELLKVAKLGPKAYEQCAGFLRLPESEMPLDRTGVHPESYAAAEGLLALCGYGLADVAAKRVGGLAKKIKSPEKTAAELGIGVPTLEDIMRELEKPGRDPREDAPAPVLRSDVLSMEDLQEGMVLTGTVRNVIDFGVFVDIGVHQDGLVHISQICDRFIKHPLEAVRLGDVVRVKVLSVDLQKKRIALTMKGV
;
A
#
# COMPACT_ATOMS: atom_id res chain seq x y z
N MET A 1 14.13 12.45 -21.86
CA MET A 1 13.35 13.25 -20.88
C MET A 1 14.27 13.72 -19.77
N ASP A 2 14.10 14.95 -19.27
CA ASP A 2 14.81 15.41 -18.06
C ASP A 2 14.06 14.91 -16.81
N ILE A 3 14.56 13.81 -16.25
CA ILE A 3 13.95 13.13 -15.10
C ILE A 3 14.01 14.02 -13.85
N ILE A 4 15.13 14.73 -13.63
CA ILE A 4 15.30 15.61 -12.47
C ILE A 4 14.28 16.75 -12.51
N ARG A 5 14.14 17.39 -13.66
CA ARG A 5 13.13 18.44 -13.85
C ARG A 5 11.71 17.91 -13.58
N LYS A 6 11.40 16.71 -14.07
CA LYS A 6 10.08 16.09 -13.89
C LYS A 6 9.78 15.81 -12.41
N LEU A 7 10.74 15.23 -11.69
CA LEU A 7 10.62 14.98 -10.26
C LEU A 7 10.44 16.29 -9.47
N ARG A 8 11.22 17.32 -9.80
CA ARG A 8 11.10 18.63 -9.18
C ARG A 8 9.69 19.22 -9.33
N GLU A 9 9.14 19.15 -10.55
CA GLU A 9 7.81 19.70 -10.86
C GLU A 9 6.69 18.90 -10.16
N GLU A 10 6.78 17.57 -10.14
CA GLU A 10 5.75 16.68 -9.54
C GLU A 10 5.73 16.74 -8.01
N PHE A 11 6.90 16.84 -7.37
CA PHE A 11 7.00 16.86 -5.90
C PHE A 11 7.08 18.26 -5.30
N GLY A 12 7.15 19.31 -6.11
CA GLY A 12 7.27 20.68 -5.61
C GLY A 12 8.57 20.96 -4.84
N ILE A 13 9.65 20.25 -5.15
CA ILE A 13 10.96 20.33 -4.49
C ILE A 13 11.95 21.15 -5.32
N THR A 14 13.06 21.57 -4.70
CA THR A 14 14.13 22.28 -5.41
C THR A 14 14.93 21.34 -6.28
N GLN A 15 15.67 21.91 -7.24
CA GLN A 15 16.54 21.12 -8.11
C GLN A 15 17.63 20.38 -7.32
N SER A 16 18.25 21.05 -6.35
CA SER A 16 19.28 20.45 -5.50
C SER A 16 18.75 19.31 -4.64
N GLN A 17 17.50 19.42 -4.12
CA GLN A 17 16.86 18.33 -3.39
C GLN A 17 16.64 17.10 -4.29
N ALA A 18 16.14 17.32 -5.52
CA ALA A 18 15.92 16.22 -6.46
C ALA A 18 17.25 15.55 -6.87
N GLU A 19 18.26 16.33 -7.27
CA GLU A 19 19.58 15.82 -7.69
C GLU A 19 20.27 15.05 -6.57
N ASN A 20 20.32 15.63 -5.36
CA ASN A 20 20.97 14.99 -4.22
C ASN A 20 20.24 13.71 -3.80
N THR A 21 18.91 13.72 -3.77
CA THR A 21 18.14 12.52 -3.40
C THR A 21 18.34 11.41 -4.43
N VAL A 22 18.29 11.72 -5.72
CA VAL A 22 18.56 10.75 -6.79
C VAL A 22 19.97 10.20 -6.69
N ARG A 23 20.97 11.05 -6.47
CA ARG A 23 22.35 10.62 -6.30
C ARG A 23 22.51 9.67 -5.11
N LEU A 24 21.93 9.99 -3.95
CA LEU A 24 22.00 9.14 -2.76
C LEU A 24 21.34 7.78 -3.00
N LEU A 25 20.22 7.75 -3.71
CA LEU A 25 19.55 6.50 -4.10
C LEU A 25 20.41 5.67 -5.06
N ASP A 26 21.06 6.32 -6.02
CA ASP A 26 21.95 5.65 -7.00
C ASP A 26 23.24 5.12 -6.36
N GLU A 27 23.71 5.75 -5.30
CA GLU A 27 24.79 5.24 -4.45
C GLU A 27 24.37 4.02 -3.64
N GLY A 28 23.06 3.65 -3.68
CA GLY A 28 22.48 2.49 -2.99
C GLY A 28 22.23 2.74 -1.51
N ASN A 29 22.02 3.97 -1.10
CA ASN A 29 21.54 4.28 0.25
C ASN A 29 20.06 3.92 0.39
N THR A 30 19.67 3.42 1.55
CA THR A 30 18.28 3.08 1.86
C THR A 30 17.44 4.33 2.17
N VAL A 31 16.13 4.26 1.90
CA VAL A 31 15.23 5.38 2.16
C VAL A 31 15.26 5.84 3.63
N PRO A 32 15.18 4.94 4.63
CA PRO A 32 15.25 5.36 6.04
C PRO A 32 16.57 6.05 6.40
N PHE A 33 17.69 5.56 5.86
CA PHE A 33 19.00 6.17 6.10
C PHE A 33 19.10 7.58 5.51
N ILE A 34 18.64 7.77 4.28
CA ILE A 34 18.61 9.11 3.64
C ILE A 34 17.74 10.07 4.46
N ALA A 35 16.53 9.65 4.81
CA ALA A 35 15.57 10.46 5.56
C ALA A 35 16.08 10.87 6.94
N ARG A 36 16.83 9.99 7.60
CA ARG A 36 17.29 10.23 8.98
C ARG A 36 18.66 10.88 9.04
N TYR A 37 19.64 10.45 8.23
CA TYR A 37 21.05 10.80 8.39
C TYR A 37 21.65 11.59 7.21
N ARG A 38 20.86 11.98 6.22
CA ARG A 38 21.30 12.81 5.07
C ARG A 38 20.38 14.01 4.85
N LYS A 39 19.78 14.53 5.92
CA LYS A 39 18.82 15.64 5.90
C LYS A 39 19.34 16.91 5.25
N GLU A 40 20.60 17.27 5.51
CA GLU A 40 21.23 18.45 4.92
C GLU A 40 21.28 18.38 3.39
N MET A 41 21.53 17.20 2.86
CA MET A 41 21.62 17.00 1.41
C MET A 41 20.25 17.03 0.73
N THR A 42 19.22 16.52 1.42
CA THR A 42 17.86 16.42 0.89
C THR A 42 16.96 17.60 1.27
N GLY A 43 17.47 18.53 2.10
CA GLY A 43 16.66 19.62 2.63
C GLY A 43 15.53 19.12 3.52
N SER A 44 15.80 18.10 4.32
CA SER A 44 14.87 17.49 5.30
C SER A 44 13.61 16.87 4.70
N LEU A 45 13.69 16.31 3.49
CA LEU A 45 12.61 15.48 2.94
C LEU A 45 12.38 14.29 3.88
N ASP A 46 11.10 14.00 4.15
CA ASP A 46 10.71 12.87 4.98
C ASP A 46 10.80 11.52 4.23
N ASP A 47 10.68 10.43 4.98
CA ASP A 47 10.77 9.06 4.46
C ASP A 47 9.71 8.76 3.41
N GLN A 48 8.50 9.30 3.57
CA GLN A 48 7.40 9.08 2.64
C GLN A 48 7.64 9.77 1.30
N ILE A 49 8.10 11.02 1.33
CA ILE A 49 8.44 11.78 0.11
C ILE A 49 9.61 11.11 -0.62
N ILE A 50 10.67 10.71 0.11
CA ILE A 50 11.83 10.06 -0.50
C ILE A 50 11.42 8.71 -1.12
N ARG A 51 10.55 7.94 -0.46
CA ARG A 51 10.04 6.66 -0.98
C ARG A 51 9.21 6.86 -2.24
N GLN A 52 8.27 7.79 -2.24
CA GLN A 52 7.48 8.14 -3.42
C GLN A 52 8.37 8.63 -4.57
N LEU A 53 9.39 9.44 -4.27
CA LEU A 53 10.36 9.91 -5.25
C LEU A 53 11.16 8.74 -5.84
N SER A 54 11.61 7.79 -5.02
CA SER A 54 12.32 6.58 -5.47
C SER A 54 11.44 5.70 -6.37
N GLU A 55 10.17 5.48 -6.00
CA GLU A 55 9.20 4.75 -6.82
C GLU A 55 8.96 5.49 -8.16
N ARG A 56 8.79 6.81 -8.11
CA ARG A 56 8.59 7.63 -9.30
C ARG A 56 9.81 7.68 -10.21
N LEU A 57 11.00 7.78 -9.64
CA LEU A 57 12.27 7.70 -10.36
C LEU A 57 12.37 6.40 -11.16
N THR A 58 12.05 5.29 -10.51
CA THR A 58 12.04 3.97 -11.15
C THR A 58 11.03 3.92 -12.31
N ALA A 59 9.82 4.45 -12.12
CA ALA A 59 8.81 4.51 -13.17
C ALA A 59 9.24 5.38 -14.36
N LEU A 60 9.88 6.53 -14.10
CA LEU A 60 10.39 7.42 -15.16
C LEU A 60 11.57 6.80 -15.92
N ARG A 61 12.44 6.07 -15.24
CA ARG A 61 13.53 5.30 -15.88
C ARG A 61 12.98 4.20 -16.77
N ASN A 62 12.03 3.44 -16.30
CA ASN A 62 11.36 2.40 -17.10
C ASN A 62 10.69 3.00 -18.36
N LEU A 63 10.08 4.18 -18.23
CA LEU A 63 9.49 4.90 -19.37
C LEU A 63 10.55 5.31 -20.39
N GLU A 64 11.71 5.82 -19.94
CA GLU A 64 12.81 6.22 -20.81
C GLU A 64 13.48 5.02 -21.49
N ASP A 65 13.66 3.94 -20.75
CA ASP A 65 14.16 2.67 -21.30
C ASP A 65 13.22 2.15 -22.38
N ARG A 66 11.91 2.19 -22.12
CA ARG A 66 10.90 1.78 -23.12
C ARG A 66 10.92 2.68 -24.35
N ARG A 67 11.05 3.99 -24.19
CA ARG A 67 11.21 4.94 -25.29
C ARG A 67 12.43 4.61 -26.16
N THR A 68 13.56 4.35 -25.51
CA THR A 68 14.81 3.98 -26.17
C THR A 68 14.66 2.68 -26.96
N GLN A 69 14.07 1.64 -26.37
CA GLN A 69 13.79 0.36 -27.02
C GLN A 69 12.93 0.55 -28.28
N VAL A 70 11.84 1.33 -28.15
CA VAL A 70 10.94 1.60 -29.28
C VAL A 70 11.66 2.39 -30.38
N ARG A 71 12.43 3.40 -30.01
CA ARG A 71 13.23 4.19 -30.96
C ARG A 71 14.20 3.31 -31.75
N THR A 72 14.93 2.44 -31.06
CA THR A 72 15.87 1.48 -31.67
C THR A 72 15.14 0.54 -32.62
N ALA A 73 14.02 -0.06 -32.17
CA ALA A 73 13.26 -1.00 -32.99
C ALA A 73 12.67 -0.38 -34.28
N ILE A 74 12.30 0.91 -34.25
CA ILE A 74 11.83 1.63 -35.44
C ILE A 74 13.02 2.00 -36.34
N ALA A 75 14.17 2.39 -35.78
CA ALA A 75 15.39 2.70 -36.52
C ALA A 75 15.94 1.48 -37.27
N GLU A 76 15.95 0.31 -36.62
CA GLU A 76 16.36 -0.97 -37.23
C GLU A 76 15.50 -1.34 -38.46
N GLN A 77 14.23 -0.91 -38.47
CA GLN A 77 13.34 -1.07 -39.64
C GLN A 77 13.57 -0.02 -40.73
N GLY A 78 14.52 0.93 -40.55
CA GLY A 78 14.77 2.03 -41.47
C GLY A 78 13.61 3.04 -41.58
N ARG A 79 12.71 3.10 -40.59
CA ARG A 79 11.46 3.87 -40.65
C ARG A 79 11.43 5.04 -39.64
N LEU A 80 12.51 5.29 -38.92
CA LEU A 80 12.62 6.41 -37.97
C LEU A 80 12.85 7.73 -38.73
N THR A 81 11.84 8.60 -38.69
CA THR A 81 11.97 9.98 -39.22
C THR A 81 12.14 10.97 -38.08
N ASP A 82 12.67 12.19 -38.39
CA ASP A 82 12.82 13.25 -37.37
C ASP A 82 11.49 13.62 -36.68
N ALA A 83 10.39 13.66 -37.44
CA ALA A 83 9.06 13.93 -36.89
C ALA A 83 8.61 12.84 -35.93
N LEU A 84 8.91 11.56 -36.22
CA LEU A 84 8.56 10.43 -35.37
C LEU A 84 9.43 10.41 -34.10
N ALA A 85 10.73 10.73 -34.25
CA ALA A 85 11.63 10.87 -33.12
C ALA A 85 11.13 11.99 -32.15
N ALA A 86 10.74 13.14 -32.70
CA ALA A 86 10.18 14.23 -31.91
C ALA A 86 8.88 13.84 -31.19
N LYS A 87 7.99 13.07 -31.83
CA LYS A 87 6.78 12.54 -31.19
C LYS A 87 7.11 11.60 -30.03
N LEU A 88 8.09 10.69 -30.21
CA LEU A 88 8.55 9.80 -29.15
C LEU A 88 9.14 10.59 -27.98
N ASP A 89 9.92 11.64 -28.24
CA ASP A 89 10.51 12.47 -27.18
C ASP A 89 9.46 13.28 -26.42
N ALA A 90 8.35 13.67 -27.08
CA ALA A 90 7.26 14.40 -26.47
C ALA A 90 6.31 13.51 -25.65
N ALA A 91 6.29 12.20 -25.88
CA ALA A 91 5.41 11.26 -25.18
C ALA A 91 5.68 11.26 -23.68
N GLN A 92 4.62 11.39 -22.87
CA GLN A 92 4.70 11.50 -21.40
C GLN A 92 4.30 10.20 -20.68
N THR A 93 3.65 9.28 -21.39
CA THR A 93 3.15 8.03 -20.84
C THR A 93 3.57 6.83 -21.69
N GLN A 94 3.62 5.66 -21.06
CA GLN A 94 3.88 4.41 -21.79
C GLN A 94 2.82 4.16 -22.86
N THR A 95 1.57 4.49 -22.61
CA THR A 95 0.47 4.35 -23.58
C THR A 95 0.72 5.18 -24.83
N GLU A 96 1.20 6.43 -24.70
CA GLU A 96 1.55 7.27 -25.85
C GLU A 96 2.71 6.67 -26.66
N ILE A 97 3.74 6.14 -26.00
CA ILE A 97 4.86 5.45 -26.67
C ILE A 97 4.36 4.21 -27.42
N GLU A 98 3.48 3.43 -26.80
CA GLU A 98 2.91 2.23 -27.40
C GLU A 98 1.98 2.54 -28.58
N ASP A 99 1.21 3.62 -28.54
CA ASP A 99 0.40 4.07 -29.68
C ASP A 99 1.29 4.48 -30.87
N ILE A 100 2.39 5.19 -30.62
CA ILE A 100 3.38 5.57 -31.65
C ILE A 100 4.05 4.32 -32.24
N TYR A 101 4.37 3.32 -31.42
CA TYR A 101 5.02 2.08 -31.86
C TYR A 101 4.07 1.12 -32.60
N ARG A 102 2.78 1.25 -32.43
CA ARG A 102 1.75 0.31 -32.92
C ARG A 102 1.87 -0.03 -34.41
N PRO A 103 2.09 0.93 -35.36
CA PRO A 103 2.25 0.64 -36.78
C PRO A 103 3.53 -0.16 -37.11
N PHE A 104 4.52 -0.18 -36.19
CA PHE A 104 5.85 -0.78 -36.38
C PHE A 104 6.01 -2.14 -35.69
N ARG A 105 5.02 -2.52 -34.86
CA ARG A 105 5.05 -3.81 -34.17
C ARG A 105 4.92 -4.96 -35.17
N PRO A 106 5.66 -6.06 -34.97
CA PRO A 106 5.40 -7.30 -35.66
C PRO A 106 3.95 -7.74 -35.40
N LYS A 107 3.13 -7.80 -36.44
CA LYS A 107 1.75 -8.21 -36.35
C LYS A 107 1.61 -9.68 -36.72
N ARG A 108 0.70 -10.39 -36.06
CA ARG A 108 0.21 -11.69 -36.54
C ARG A 108 -0.55 -11.48 -37.88
N ARG A 109 -0.77 -12.54 -38.61
CA ARG A 109 -1.53 -12.50 -39.88
C ARG A 109 -2.92 -11.89 -39.67
N THR A 110 -3.10 -10.64 -40.12
CA THR A 110 -4.32 -9.83 -39.99
C THR A 110 -5.07 -9.84 -41.36
N ARG A 111 -6.38 -9.44 -41.35
CA ARG A 111 -7.09 -9.20 -42.62
C ARG A 111 -6.36 -8.23 -43.51
N ALA A 112 -5.85 -7.15 -42.96
CA ALA A 112 -5.08 -6.14 -43.67
C ALA A 112 -3.77 -6.71 -44.24
N SER A 113 -3.01 -7.54 -43.48
CA SER A 113 -1.80 -8.17 -44.01
C SER A 113 -2.09 -9.13 -45.16
N ILE A 114 -3.18 -9.92 -45.06
CA ILE A 114 -3.65 -10.79 -46.15
C ILE A 114 -4.01 -9.96 -47.38
N ALA A 115 -4.75 -8.86 -47.20
CA ALA A 115 -5.11 -7.98 -48.32
C ALA A 115 -3.87 -7.31 -48.97
N LYS A 116 -2.85 -6.98 -48.20
CA LYS A 116 -1.55 -6.48 -48.73
C LYS A 116 -0.81 -7.56 -49.52
N GLU A 117 -0.78 -8.80 -49.01
CA GLU A 117 -0.21 -9.94 -49.72
C GLU A 117 -0.89 -10.16 -51.08
N LYS A 118 -2.21 -9.89 -51.17
CA LYS A 118 -3.01 -9.93 -52.39
C LYS A 118 -2.80 -8.74 -53.35
N GLY A 119 -1.90 -7.78 -53.00
CA GLY A 119 -1.60 -6.64 -53.85
C GLY A 119 -2.60 -5.48 -53.79
N LEU A 120 -3.46 -5.43 -52.76
CA LEU A 120 -4.55 -4.43 -52.65
C LEU A 120 -4.16 -3.10 -52.01
N GLN A 121 -2.86 -2.91 -51.61
CA GLN A 121 -2.39 -1.64 -51.03
C GLN A 121 -2.58 -0.44 -51.97
N PRO A 122 -2.30 -0.51 -53.31
CA PRO A 122 -2.51 0.64 -54.17
C PRO A 122 -3.97 1.05 -54.28
N LEU A 123 -4.91 0.12 -54.27
CA LEU A 123 -6.36 0.43 -54.23
C LEU A 123 -6.73 1.15 -52.93
N ALA A 124 -6.21 0.70 -51.80
CA ALA A 124 -6.40 1.37 -50.55
C ALA A 124 -5.86 2.81 -50.59
N ASP A 125 -4.69 3.03 -51.17
CA ASP A 125 -4.08 4.35 -51.32
C ASP A 125 -4.92 5.29 -52.21
N ILE A 126 -5.52 4.77 -53.29
CA ILE A 126 -6.44 5.50 -54.17
C ILE A 126 -7.67 5.95 -53.38
N ILE A 127 -8.32 5.05 -52.65
CA ILE A 127 -9.50 5.37 -51.83
C ILE A 127 -9.13 6.39 -50.75
N TRP A 128 -8.00 6.22 -50.06
CA TRP A 128 -7.53 7.12 -49.03
C TRP A 128 -7.20 8.53 -49.54
N GLY A 129 -6.69 8.62 -50.76
CA GLY A 129 -6.34 9.87 -51.42
C GLY A 129 -7.53 10.81 -51.65
N GLN A 130 -8.77 10.28 -51.70
CA GLN A 130 -10.04 11.03 -51.91
C GLN A 130 -10.01 11.97 -53.14
N LYS A 131 -9.29 11.56 -54.17
CA LYS A 131 -9.12 12.30 -55.43
C LYS A 131 -9.56 11.47 -56.62
N LEU A 132 -10.31 10.38 -56.39
CA LEU A 132 -10.71 9.47 -57.46
C LEU A 132 -11.62 10.23 -58.45
N ILE A 133 -11.33 10.05 -59.74
CA ILE A 133 -12.21 10.44 -60.86
C ILE A 133 -12.89 9.15 -61.31
N GLY A 134 -14.20 9.05 -61.14
CA GLY A 134 -14.97 7.83 -61.41
C GLY A 134 -15.33 7.11 -60.10
N THR A 135 -15.92 5.91 -60.25
CA THR A 135 -16.41 5.17 -59.07
C THR A 135 -15.32 4.27 -58.45
N PRO A 136 -15.37 3.98 -57.16
CA PRO A 136 -14.48 3.02 -56.52
C PRO A 136 -14.50 1.63 -57.14
N GLU A 137 -15.69 1.20 -57.65
CA GLU A 137 -15.89 -0.08 -58.35
C GLU A 137 -15.12 -0.11 -59.69
N GLU A 138 -15.06 1.00 -60.41
CA GLU A 138 -14.28 1.11 -61.65
C GLU A 138 -12.79 1.00 -61.36
N ALA A 139 -12.31 1.67 -60.32
CA ALA A 139 -10.91 1.58 -59.90
C ALA A 139 -10.56 0.14 -59.42
N ALA A 140 -11.45 -0.51 -58.70
CA ALA A 140 -11.23 -1.84 -58.14
C ALA A 140 -11.17 -2.96 -59.23
N LYS A 141 -11.76 -2.75 -60.43
CA LYS A 141 -11.69 -3.73 -61.55
C LYS A 141 -10.25 -4.08 -61.91
N ALA A 142 -9.32 -3.13 -61.83
CA ALA A 142 -7.92 -3.36 -62.15
C ALA A 142 -7.18 -4.28 -61.14
N PHE A 143 -7.78 -4.54 -59.97
CA PHE A 143 -7.23 -5.33 -58.90
C PHE A 143 -7.90 -6.70 -58.72
N VAL A 144 -8.81 -7.05 -59.60
CA VAL A 144 -9.43 -8.41 -59.64
C VAL A 144 -8.41 -9.38 -60.22
N ASP A 145 -7.98 -10.36 -59.41
CA ASP A 145 -7.03 -11.41 -59.81
C ASP A 145 -7.33 -12.69 -59.02
N SER A 146 -7.99 -13.65 -59.66
CA SER A 146 -8.31 -14.93 -59.04
C SER A 146 -7.07 -15.75 -58.68
N GLY A 147 -5.91 -15.50 -59.32
CA GLY A 147 -4.64 -16.14 -58.95
C GLY A 147 -4.11 -15.69 -57.58
N GLN A 148 -4.48 -14.49 -57.18
CA GLN A 148 -4.19 -13.94 -55.85
C GLN A 148 -5.37 -14.09 -54.87
N GLY A 149 -6.45 -14.77 -55.30
CA GLY A 149 -7.66 -14.97 -54.49
C GLY A 149 -8.49 -13.69 -54.31
N VAL A 150 -8.53 -12.83 -55.34
CA VAL A 150 -9.42 -11.68 -55.48
C VAL A 150 -10.33 -11.92 -56.65
N ASP A 151 -11.45 -12.58 -56.41
CA ASP A 151 -12.32 -13.08 -57.47
C ASP A 151 -13.30 -12.02 -57.97
N THR A 152 -13.66 -11.06 -57.15
CA THR A 152 -14.65 -10.04 -57.47
C THR A 152 -14.17 -8.62 -57.14
N VAL A 153 -14.79 -7.62 -57.76
CA VAL A 153 -14.61 -6.19 -57.42
C VAL A 153 -14.89 -5.92 -55.96
N LEU A 154 -15.90 -6.62 -55.40
CA LEU A 154 -16.23 -6.50 -54.00
C LEU A 154 -15.12 -7.04 -53.07
N ASP A 155 -14.47 -8.13 -53.46
CA ASP A 155 -13.32 -8.67 -52.70
C ASP A 155 -12.15 -7.68 -52.70
N ALA A 156 -11.88 -7.01 -53.82
CA ALA A 156 -10.86 -6.00 -53.94
C ALA A 156 -11.17 -4.78 -53.00
N ILE A 157 -12.40 -4.29 -53.05
CA ILE A 157 -12.84 -3.18 -52.18
C ILE A 157 -12.76 -3.58 -50.72
N ASN A 158 -13.29 -4.73 -50.32
CA ASN A 158 -13.25 -5.20 -48.93
C ASN A 158 -11.81 -5.36 -48.42
N GLY A 159 -10.91 -5.89 -49.25
CA GLY A 159 -9.49 -5.98 -48.89
C GLY A 159 -8.83 -4.61 -48.71
N ALA A 160 -9.13 -3.64 -49.59
CA ALA A 160 -8.68 -2.27 -49.43
C ALA A 160 -9.25 -1.60 -48.16
N MET A 161 -10.55 -1.87 -47.86
CA MET A 161 -11.17 -1.38 -46.62
C MET A 161 -10.51 -1.95 -45.36
N ASP A 162 -10.16 -3.28 -45.37
CA ASP A 162 -9.45 -3.89 -44.23
C ASP A 162 -8.06 -3.25 -44.00
N ILE A 163 -7.33 -2.91 -45.08
CA ILE A 163 -6.06 -2.19 -45.02
C ILE A 163 -6.26 -0.81 -44.37
N LEU A 164 -7.25 -0.05 -44.83
CA LEU A 164 -7.54 1.30 -44.33
C LEU A 164 -8.06 1.27 -42.91
N ALA A 165 -8.89 0.29 -42.55
CA ALA A 165 -9.37 0.15 -41.15
C ALA A 165 -8.22 -0.09 -40.17
N GLU A 166 -7.24 -0.90 -40.53
CA GLU A 166 -6.03 -1.10 -39.71
C GLU A 166 -5.18 0.16 -39.67
N GLN A 167 -4.98 0.85 -40.78
CA GLN A 167 -4.24 2.12 -40.85
C GLN A 167 -4.85 3.19 -39.94
N ILE A 168 -6.19 3.35 -39.96
CA ILE A 168 -6.91 4.27 -39.07
C ILE A 168 -6.74 3.86 -37.61
N SER A 169 -6.82 2.56 -37.32
CA SER A 169 -6.69 2.06 -35.93
C SER A 169 -5.29 2.24 -35.35
N ASP A 170 -4.28 2.38 -36.20
CA ASP A 170 -2.87 2.56 -35.85
C ASP A 170 -2.47 4.04 -35.72
N ASP A 171 -3.37 5.00 -36.03
CA ASP A 171 -3.08 6.44 -35.89
C ASP A 171 -3.04 6.83 -34.41
N ALA A 172 -1.84 7.13 -33.91
CA ALA A 172 -1.60 7.49 -32.53
C ALA A 172 -2.33 8.77 -32.10
N ASP A 173 -2.40 9.79 -32.98
CA ASP A 173 -3.05 11.07 -32.67
C ASP A 173 -4.57 10.89 -32.59
N LEU A 174 -5.11 10.03 -33.46
CA LEU A 174 -6.53 9.70 -33.46
C LEU A 174 -6.90 8.89 -32.19
N ARG A 175 -6.10 7.89 -31.84
CA ARG A 175 -6.29 7.09 -30.63
C ARG A 175 -6.28 7.96 -29.37
N LYS A 176 -5.31 8.88 -29.28
CA LYS A 176 -5.23 9.84 -28.17
C LYS A 176 -6.49 10.67 -28.08
N LEU A 177 -6.93 11.25 -29.20
CA LEU A 177 -8.18 12.03 -29.28
C LEU A 177 -9.39 11.24 -28.80
N LEU A 178 -9.58 10.02 -29.32
CA LEU A 178 -10.73 9.17 -28.99
C LEU A 178 -10.70 8.74 -27.54
N ARG A 179 -9.52 8.43 -26.98
CA ARG A 179 -9.34 8.10 -25.56
C ARG A 179 -9.76 9.27 -24.67
N GLU A 180 -9.25 10.47 -24.95
CA GLU A 180 -9.58 11.69 -24.19
C GLU A 180 -11.09 12.00 -24.23
N GLU A 181 -11.72 11.90 -25.41
CA GLU A 181 -13.16 12.11 -25.55
C GLU A 181 -13.97 11.02 -24.83
N THR A 182 -13.55 9.75 -24.92
CA THR A 182 -14.22 8.66 -24.20
C THR A 182 -14.12 8.85 -22.69
N ILE A 183 -12.98 9.24 -22.17
CA ILE A 183 -12.82 9.56 -20.73
C ILE A 183 -13.69 10.75 -20.33
N LYS A 184 -13.83 11.73 -21.24
CA LYS A 184 -14.60 12.96 -20.97
C LYS A 184 -16.10 12.74 -20.92
N CYS A 185 -16.65 11.94 -21.83
CA CYS A 185 -18.09 11.80 -22.03
C CYS A 185 -18.62 10.39 -21.74
N GLY A 186 -17.74 9.40 -21.59
CA GLY A 186 -18.11 8.01 -21.37
C GLY A 186 -18.49 7.71 -19.93
N ALA A 187 -19.05 6.53 -19.76
CA ALA A 187 -19.45 5.98 -18.46
C ALA A 187 -18.98 4.53 -18.30
N ILE A 188 -18.69 4.14 -17.06
CA ILE A 188 -18.60 2.74 -16.67
C ILE A 188 -20.01 2.22 -16.42
N VAL A 189 -20.34 1.10 -17.02
CA VAL A 189 -21.66 0.47 -16.95
C VAL A 189 -21.50 -0.95 -16.47
N SER A 190 -22.32 -1.35 -15.50
CA SER A 190 -22.35 -2.70 -14.97
C SER A 190 -23.76 -3.27 -15.06
N LYS A 191 -23.86 -4.52 -15.49
CA LYS A 191 -25.13 -5.26 -15.61
C LYS A 191 -24.98 -6.64 -14.98
N LYS A 192 -26.07 -7.13 -14.38
CA LYS A 192 -26.09 -8.50 -13.86
C LYS A 192 -25.90 -9.52 -14.97
N THR A 193 -25.24 -10.62 -14.66
CA THR A 193 -25.12 -11.80 -15.51
C THR A 193 -25.94 -12.97 -15.00
N LYS A 194 -26.34 -12.95 -13.70
CA LYS A 194 -27.11 -13.98 -13.03
C LYS A 194 -28.27 -13.36 -12.26
N ASP A 195 -29.37 -14.06 -12.14
CA ASP A 195 -30.55 -13.67 -11.36
C ASP A 195 -30.50 -14.25 -9.92
N GLU A 196 -29.34 -14.06 -9.25
CA GLU A 196 -29.10 -14.53 -7.90
C GLU A 196 -28.81 -13.34 -6.99
N PRO A 197 -29.31 -13.34 -5.73
CA PRO A 197 -28.91 -12.34 -4.75
C PRO A 197 -27.41 -12.39 -4.48
N SER A 198 -26.77 -11.25 -4.42
CA SER A 198 -25.35 -11.16 -4.09
C SER A 198 -25.01 -9.85 -3.40
N VAL A 199 -23.81 -9.74 -2.89
CA VAL A 199 -23.28 -8.47 -2.33
C VAL A 199 -23.10 -7.39 -3.40
N TYR A 200 -23.30 -7.70 -4.67
CA TYR A 200 -23.15 -6.79 -5.81
C TYR A 200 -24.48 -6.25 -6.36
N GLU A 201 -25.61 -6.46 -5.68
CA GLU A 201 -26.94 -6.03 -6.12
C GLU A 201 -26.99 -4.54 -6.52
N MET A 202 -26.28 -3.69 -5.80
CA MET A 202 -26.21 -2.25 -6.10
C MET A 202 -25.55 -1.95 -7.47
N TYR A 203 -24.88 -2.92 -8.09
CA TYR A 203 -24.23 -2.81 -9.39
C TYR A 203 -24.93 -3.61 -10.49
N TYR A 204 -26.09 -4.20 -10.25
CA TYR A 204 -26.81 -5.03 -11.24
C TYR A 204 -27.36 -4.24 -12.43
N ASP A 205 -27.64 -2.97 -12.22
CA ASP A 205 -27.94 -1.98 -13.26
C ASP A 205 -27.34 -0.64 -12.85
N TYR A 206 -26.07 -0.47 -13.14
CA TYR A 206 -25.30 0.66 -12.67
C TYR A 206 -24.62 1.40 -13.80
N ARG A 207 -24.67 2.74 -13.75
CA ARG A 207 -24.04 3.63 -14.71
C ARG A 207 -23.44 4.83 -14.00
N GLU A 208 -22.15 5.11 -14.23
CA GLU A 208 -21.45 6.25 -13.67
C GLU A 208 -20.50 6.88 -14.68
N PRO A 209 -20.45 8.24 -14.79
CA PRO A 209 -19.47 8.91 -15.63
C PRO A 209 -18.03 8.56 -15.22
N LEU A 210 -17.15 8.27 -16.20
CA LEU A 210 -15.76 7.86 -15.94
C LEU A 210 -14.99 8.84 -15.05
N LYS A 211 -15.20 10.15 -15.23
CA LYS A 211 -14.58 11.19 -14.41
C LYS A 211 -14.96 11.18 -12.94
N LYS A 212 -16.09 10.54 -12.60
CA LYS A 212 -16.63 10.47 -11.23
C LYS A 212 -16.51 9.08 -10.63
N ALA A 213 -16.01 8.11 -11.41
CA ALA A 213 -15.88 6.74 -10.95
C ALA A 213 -14.94 6.63 -9.74
N ALA A 214 -15.50 6.33 -8.57
CA ALA A 214 -14.74 6.19 -7.35
C ALA A 214 -13.99 4.84 -7.31
N GLY A 215 -12.75 4.83 -6.83
CA GLY A 215 -11.87 3.68 -6.85
C GLY A 215 -12.49 2.43 -6.21
N HIS A 216 -13.10 2.56 -5.04
CA HIS A 216 -13.75 1.43 -4.36
C HIS A 216 -14.89 0.80 -5.16
N ARG A 217 -15.62 1.60 -5.97
CA ARG A 217 -16.68 1.08 -6.87
C ARG A 217 -16.09 0.33 -8.06
N VAL A 218 -15.00 0.86 -8.63
CA VAL A 218 -14.26 0.17 -9.70
C VAL A 218 -13.78 -1.19 -9.21
N LEU A 219 -13.16 -1.27 -8.03
CA LEU A 219 -12.68 -2.53 -7.45
C LEU A 219 -13.84 -3.49 -7.13
N ALA A 220 -14.97 -2.98 -6.61
CA ALA A 220 -16.16 -3.79 -6.37
C ALA A 220 -16.72 -4.41 -7.65
N MET A 221 -16.85 -3.59 -8.72
CA MET A 221 -17.33 -4.08 -10.02
C MET A 221 -16.36 -5.08 -10.64
N ASN A 222 -15.05 -4.86 -10.55
CA ASN A 222 -14.04 -5.81 -11.04
C ASN A 222 -14.12 -7.16 -10.31
N ARG A 223 -14.32 -7.15 -8.97
CA ARG A 223 -14.53 -8.39 -8.22
C ARG A 223 -15.83 -9.08 -8.62
N GLY A 224 -16.94 -8.36 -8.74
CA GLY A 224 -18.22 -8.91 -9.16
C GLY A 224 -18.18 -9.51 -10.56
N GLU A 225 -17.41 -8.92 -11.48
CA GLU A 225 -17.16 -9.47 -12.81
C GLU A 225 -16.30 -10.75 -12.75
N LYS A 226 -15.23 -10.75 -11.97
CA LYS A 226 -14.36 -11.92 -11.74
C LYS A 226 -15.13 -13.10 -11.13
N GLU A 227 -16.06 -12.84 -10.24
CA GLU A 227 -16.94 -13.84 -9.62
C GLU A 227 -18.13 -14.23 -10.52
N GLY A 228 -18.29 -13.59 -11.67
CA GLY A 228 -19.30 -13.90 -12.67
C GLY A 228 -20.72 -13.44 -12.30
N PHE A 229 -20.87 -12.44 -11.46
CA PHE A 229 -22.15 -11.79 -11.14
C PHE A 229 -22.42 -10.57 -12.00
N LEU A 230 -21.37 -9.91 -12.48
CA LEU A 230 -21.45 -8.67 -13.25
C LEU A 230 -20.81 -8.82 -14.63
N SER A 231 -21.28 -8.01 -15.57
CA SER A 231 -20.61 -7.70 -16.83
C SER A 231 -20.35 -6.19 -16.84
N VAL A 232 -19.08 -5.78 -16.91
CA VAL A 232 -18.67 -4.39 -16.79
C VAL A 232 -18.09 -3.90 -18.10
N LYS A 233 -18.58 -2.76 -18.61
CA LYS A 233 -18.17 -2.16 -19.88
C LYS A 233 -17.94 -0.67 -19.74
N ILE A 234 -17.16 -0.14 -20.69
CA ILE A 234 -17.07 1.30 -20.92
C ILE A 234 -17.97 1.66 -22.10
N GLU A 235 -18.97 2.45 -21.85
CA GLU A 235 -19.84 3.01 -22.90
C GLU A 235 -19.42 4.45 -23.21
N GLY A 236 -19.04 4.67 -24.47
CA GLY A 236 -18.81 6.01 -25.03
C GLY A 236 -20.04 6.49 -25.81
N GLU A 237 -20.02 7.75 -26.23
CA GLU A 237 -21.00 8.29 -27.16
C GLU A 237 -20.56 7.96 -28.61
N GLU A 238 -20.82 6.73 -29.04
CA GLU A 238 -20.35 6.17 -30.31
C GLU A 238 -20.60 7.10 -31.50
N GLU A 239 -21.84 7.62 -31.65
CA GLU A 239 -22.19 8.51 -32.76
C GLU A 239 -21.33 9.78 -32.81
N LYS A 240 -21.07 10.39 -31.65
CA LYS A 240 -20.20 11.56 -31.59
C LYS A 240 -18.75 11.23 -31.94
N LEU A 241 -18.26 10.09 -31.49
CA LEU A 241 -16.89 9.64 -31.79
C LEU A 241 -16.73 9.34 -33.28
N LEU A 242 -17.68 8.66 -33.90
CA LEU A 242 -17.70 8.42 -35.35
C LEU A 242 -17.76 9.72 -36.15
N GLN A 243 -18.67 10.66 -35.80
CA GLN A 243 -18.73 11.97 -36.44
C GLN A 243 -17.40 12.75 -36.34
N ARG A 244 -16.71 12.62 -35.19
CA ARG A 244 -15.42 13.28 -35.01
C ARG A 244 -14.31 12.65 -35.84
N MET A 245 -14.32 11.32 -35.99
CA MET A 245 -13.45 10.62 -36.91
C MET A 245 -13.71 11.03 -38.36
N GLU A 246 -14.97 11.04 -38.78
CA GLU A 246 -15.37 11.45 -40.13
C GLU A 246 -14.90 12.88 -40.48
N ARG A 247 -15.14 13.85 -39.58
CA ARG A 247 -14.72 15.25 -39.75
C ARG A 247 -13.19 15.39 -39.89
N ARG A 248 -12.41 14.49 -39.27
CA ARG A 248 -10.95 14.50 -39.32
C ARG A 248 -10.42 13.80 -40.55
N LEU A 249 -11.02 12.70 -40.97
CA LEU A 249 -10.50 11.80 -41.98
C LEU A 249 -11.12 12.04 -43.37
N ILE A 250 -12.38 12.44 -43.46
CA ILE A 250 -13.08 12.72 -44.72
C ILE A 250 -12.91 14.21 -45.02
N ARG A 251 -12.12 14.51 -46.06
CA ARG A 251 -11.76 15.89 -46.43
C ARG A 251 -12.72 16.55 -47.40
N ARG A 252 -13.43 15.75 -48.23
CA ARG A 252 -14.30 16.23 -49.28
C ARG A 252 -15.49 15.31 -49.48
N SER A 253 -16.60 15.80 -50.06
CA SER A 253 -17.61 14.97 -50.63
C SER A 253 -17.03 14.38 -51.93
N SER A 254 -16.79 13.07 -51.94
CA SER A 254 -16.27 12.33 -53.08
C SER A 254 -16.95 10.96 -53.12
N ASP A 255 -16.86 10.26 -54.25
CA ASP A 255 -17.43 8.91 -54.40
C ASP A 255 -16.77 7.90 -53.43
N THR A 256 -15.59 8.20 -52.88
CA THR A 256 -14.95 7.38 -51.85
C THR A 256 -15.44 7.70 -50.42
N ALA A 257 -16.24 8.74 -50.22
CA ALA A 257 -16.67 9.17 -48.87
C ALA A 257 -17.52 8.14 -48.16
N ASP A 258 -18.43 7.46 -48.90
CA ASP A 258 -19.31 6.44 -48.32
C ASP A 258 -18.51 5.16 -47.94
N ILE A 259 -17.55 4.74 -48.76
CA ILE A 259 -16.63 3.67 -48.41
C ILE A 259 -15.83 4.05 -47.14
N LEU A 260 -15.30 5.27 -47.08
CA LEU A 260 -14.54 5.73 -45.92
C LEU A 260 -15.39 5.80 -44.64
N ARG A 261 -16.67 6.16 -44.70
CA ARG A 261 -17.58 6.04 -43.55
C ARG A 261 -17.73 4.59 -43.08
N GLY A 262 -17.87 3.63 -44.04
CA GLY A 262 -17.86 2.21 -43.72
C GLY A 262 -16.55 1.75 -43.07
N VAL A 263 -15.40 2.17 -43.59
CA VAL A 263 -14.06 1.88 -43.06
C VAL A 263 -13.91 2.45 -41.65
N ILE A 264 -14.33 3.69 -41.42
CA ILE A 264 -14.28 4.36 -40.11
C ILE A 264 -15.11 3.61 -39.08
N ALA A 265 -16.35 3.24 -39.46
CA ALA A 265 -17.26 2.48 -38.59
C ALA A 265 -16.68 1.08 -38.25
N ASP A 266 -16.12 0.36 -39.21
CA ASP A 266 -15.48 -0.94 -38.98
C ASP A 266 -14.22 -0.79 -38.13
N SER A 267 -13.34 0.16 -38.45
CA SER A 267 -12.11 0.44 -37.68
C SER A 267 -12.44 0.75 -36.22
N TYR A 268 -13.46 1.59 -35.99
CA TYR A 268 -13.88 1.94 -34.64
C TYR A 268 -14.42 0.71 -33.90
N LYS A 269 -15.44 0.05 -34.45
CA LYS A 269 -16.15 -1.05 -33.76
C LYS A 269 -15.27 -2.27 -33.52
N ARG A 270 -14.49 -2.66 -34.51
CA ARG A 270 -13.72 -3.90 -34.48
C ARG A 270 -12.32 -3.74 -33.86
N LEU A 271 -11.66 -2.61 -34.06
CA LEU A 271 -10.24 -2.44 -33.69
C LEU A 271 -10.02 -1.41 -32.56
N ILE A 272 -10.65 -0.24 -32.66
CA ILE A 272 -10.36 0.87 -31.75
C ILE A 272 -11.14 0.72 -30.44
N ALA A 273 -12.48 0.62 -30.49
CA ALA A 273 -13.32 0.62 -29.29
C ALA A 273 -12.96 -0.49 -28.29
N PRO A 274 -12.76 -1.78 -28.70
CA PRO A 274 -12.38 -2.82 -27.76
C PRO A 274 -10.98 -2.63 -27.15
N SER A 275 -10.09 -1.96 -27.88
CA SER A 275 -8.74 -1.65 -27.39
C SER A 275 -8.79 -0.51 -26.37
N LEU A 276 -9.51 0.58 -26.69
CA LEU A 276 -9.67 1.72 -25.79
C LEU A 276 -10.44 1.36 -24.52
N GLU A 277 -11.46 0.51 -24.63
CA GLU A 277 -12.18 0.01 -23.46
C GLU A 277 -11.25 -0.70 -22.48
N ARG A 278 -10.39 -1.62 -22.97
CA ARG A 278 -9.39 -2.30 -22.12
C ARG A 278 -8.40 -1.33 -21.52
N GLU A 279 -7.88 -0.39 -22.31
CA GLU A 279 -6.94 0.63 -21.85
C GLU A 279 -7.55 1.47 -20.74
N ILE A 280 -8.76 2.00 -20.94
CA ILE A 280 -9.46 2.85 -19.96
C ILE A 280 -9.80 2.04 -18.70
N ARG A 281 -10.25 0.78 -18.84
CA ARG A 281 -10.51 -0.08 -17.69
C ARG A 281 -9.26 -0.37 -16.89
N ASN A 282 -8.13 -0.65 -17.57
CA ASN A 282 -6.85 -0.87 -16.89
C ASN A 282 -6.40 0.39 -16.15
N ASP A 283 -6.48 1.56 -16.78
CA ASP A 283 -6.13 2.84 -16.16
C ASP A 283 -6.99 3.16 -14.93
N LEU A 284 -8.31 2.87 -15.01
CA LEU A 284 -9.21 3.05 -13.86
C LEU A 284 -8.87 2.08 -12.73
N THR A 285 -8.58 0.84 -13.06
CA THR A 285 -8.21 -0.19 -12.09
C THR A 285 -6.89 0.17 -11.40
N GLU A 286 -5.86 0.53 -12.17
CA GLU A 286 -4.55 0.94 -11.63
C GLU A 286 -4.65 2.14 -10.70
N LYS A 287 -5.42 3.16 -11.09
CA LYS A 287 -5.68 4.32 -10.22
C LYS A 287 -6.44 3.96 -8.96
N ALA A 288 -7.42 3.04 -9.07
CA ALA A 288 -8.18 2.56 -7.92
C ALA A 288 -7.31 1.74 -6.95
N GLU A 289 -6.44 0.88 -7.49
CA GLU A 289 -5.48 0.09 -6.72
C GLU A 289 -4.47 0.99 -5.99
N GLU A 290 -3.85 1.96 -6.66
CA GLU A 290 -2.89 2.88 -6.04
C GLU A 290 -3.54 3.73 -4.92
N ALA A 291 -4.76 4.20 -5.13
CA ALA A 291 -5.49 4.92 -4.09
C ALA A 291 -5.77 4.02 -2.86
N ALA A 292 -6.22 2.78 -3.09
CA ALA A 292 -6.45 1.80 -2.02
C ALA A 292 -5.15 1.41 -1.30
N ILE A 293 -4.05 1.19 -2.03
CA ILE A 293 -2.72 0.91 -1.46
C ILE A 293 -2.27 2.07 -0.57
N GLY A 294 -2.55 3.33 -0.95
CA GLY A 294 -2.29 4.50 -0.11
C GLY A 294 -2.97 4.40 1.26
N VAL A 295 -4.25 4.02 1.28
CA VAL A 295 -5.01 3.79 2.54
C VAL A 295 -4.42 2.61 3.32
N PHE A 296 -4.07 1.51 2.64
CA PHE A 296 -3.50 0.32 3.29
C PHE A 296 -2.15 0.60 3.92
N ARG A 297 -1.31 1.41 3.28
CA ARG A 297 -0.04 1.90 3.85
C ARG A 297 -0.27 2.60 5.19
N GLU A 298 -1.24 3.51 5.23
CA GLU A 298 -1.51 4.26 6.46
C GLU A 298 -2.13 3.38 7.55
N ASN A 299 -3.08 2.52 7.20
CA ASN A 299 -3.67 1.56 8.14
C ASN A 299 -2.60 0.61 8.72
N LEU A 300 -1.69 0.10 7.89
CA LEU A 300 -0.59 -0.75 8.36
C LEU A 300 0.37 0.01 9.27
N ARG A 301 0.74 1.23 8.89
CA ARG A 301 1.62 2.10 9.70
C ARG A 301 1.04 2.31 11.10
N GLN A 302 -0.24 2.65 11.21
CA GLN A 302 -0.91 2.87 12.48
C GLN A 302 -1.00 1.57 13.31
N LEU A 303 -1.22 0.43 12.66
CA LEU A 303 -1.24 -0.86 13.35
C LEU A 303 0.13 -1.23 13.92
N LEU A 304 1.21 -1.00 13.18
CA LEU A 304 2.59 -1.28 13.59
C LEU A 304 3.09 -0.33 14.68
N LEU A 305 2.65 0.92 14.65
CA LEU A 305 3.06 1.97 15.58
C LEU A 305 2.12 2.10 16.81
N GLN A 306 1.24 1.14 17.04
CA GLN A 306 0.46 1.11 18.27
C GLN A 306 1.36 1.05 19.50
N PRO A 307 1.02 1.78 20.59
CA PRO A 307 1.81 1.76 21.82
C PRO A 307 1.90 0.35 22.41
N PRO A 308 3.10 -0.12 22.74
CA PRO A 308 3.29 -1.41 23.39
C PRO A 308 2.81 -1.37 24.85
N ILE A 309 2.21 -2.46 25.32
CA ILE A 309 1.91 -2.66 26.76
C ILE A 309 2.98 -3.58 27.34
N SER A 310 4.19 -3.05 27.49
CA SER A 310 5.33 -3.82 27.98
C SER A 310 5.29 -4.09 29.49
N GLY A 311 6.05 -5.08 29.93
CA GLY A 311 6.25 -5.37 31.34
C GLY A 311 5.04 -6.03 32.04
N LYS A 312 4.04 -6.51 31.31
CA LYS A 312 2.84 -7.17 31.82
C LYS A 312 2.85 -8.68 31.56
N VAL A 313 2.35 -9.45 32.52
CA VAL A 313 2.02 -10.85 32.28
C VAL A 313 0.65 -10.93 31.62
N VAL A 314 0.62 -11.54 30.42
CA VAL A 314 -0.58 -11.57 29.58
C VAL A 314 -1.13 -12.99 29.48
N LEU A 315 -2.42 -13.15 29.71
CA LEU A 315 -3.18 -14.34 29.35
C LEU A 315 -3.84 -14.10 27.99
N ALA A 316 -3.34 -14.75 26.95
CA ALA A 316 -3.88 -14.66 25.60
C ALA A 316 -4.95 -15.72 25.38
N LEU A 317 -6.04 -15.32 24.74
CA LEU A 317 -7.17 -16.16 24.37
C LEU A 317 -7.42 -16.05 22.87
N ASP A 318 -7.22 -17.14 22.14
CA ASP A 318 -7.57 -17.29 20.73
C ASP A 318 -8.96 -17.95 20.64
N PRO A 319 -10.02 -17.19 20.30
CA PRO A 319 -11.39 -17.68 20.38
C PRO A 319 -11.71 -18.74 19.31
N ALA A 320 -12.50 -19.74 19.65
CA ALA A 320 -13.05 -20.69 18.69
C ALA A 320 -14.28 -21.41 19.26
N TYR A 321 -15.19 -21.81 18.37
CA TYR A 321 -16.37 -22.60 18.80
C TYR A 321 -16.03 -24.07 19.01
N ARG A 322 -15.92 -24.84 17.94
CA ARG A 322 -15.82 -26.30 17.98
C ARG A 322 -14.53 -26.82 18.60
N THR A 323 -13.41 -26.22 18.29
CA THR A 323 -12.08 -26.68 18.69
C THR A 323 -11.65 -26.18 20.06
N GLY A 324 -12.48 -25.37 20.72
CA GLY A 324 -12.19 -24.72 21.99
C GLY A 324 -11.24 -23.52 21.88
N CYS A 325 -11.31 -22.62 22.85
CA CYS A 325 -10.45 -21.44 22.93
C CYS A 325 -9.06 -21.85 23.39
N LYS A 326 -8.02 -21.44 22.66
CA LYS A 326 -6.63 -21.70 22.99
C LYS A 326 -6.11 -20.60 23.90
N ILE A 327 -5.45 -21.01 24.95
CA ILE A 327 -4.94 -20.13 25.99
C ILE A 327 -3.41 -20.23 26.02
N ALA A 328 -2.76 -19.08 26.09
CA ALA A 328 -1.33 -18.99 26.37
C ALA A 328 -1.10 -17.94 27.46
N VAL A 329 -0.39 -18.30 28.52
CA VAL A 329 0.10 -17.35 29.52
C VAL A 329 1.53 -16.97 29.12
N ILE A 330 1.79 -15.67 29.03
CA ILE A 330 3.04 -15.11 28.52
C ILE A 330 3.61 -14.17 29.58
N ASP A 331 4.88 -14.32 29.91
CA ASP A 331 5.55 -13.44 30.88
C ASP A 331 5.79 -12.05 30.30
N ALA A 332 6.31 -11.14 31.12
CA ALA A 332 6.60 -9.76 30.75
C ALA A 332 7.65 -9.62 29.61
N THR A 333 8.38 -10.68 29.27
CA THR A 333 9.38 -10.72 28.21
C THR A 333 8.87 -11.35 26.90
N GLY A 334 7.62 -11.82 26.90
CA GLY A 334 7.03 -12.50 25.75
C GLY A 334 7.29 -14.02 25.72
N LYS A 335 7.84 -14.61 26.79
CA LYS A 335 8.06 -16.05 26.89
C LYS A 335 6.77 -16.75 27.31
N PRO A 336 6.30 -17.77 26.59
CA PRO A 336 5.16 -18.56 27.03
C PRO A 336 5.52 -19.39 28.29
N LEU A 337 4.67 -19.31 29.30
CA LEU A 337 4.81 -20.00 30.58
C LEU A 337 3.97 -21.28 30.63
N GLU A 338 2.72 -21.19 30.15
CA GLU A 338 1.80 -22.33 30.10
C GLU A 338 0.80 -22.14 28.97
N THR A 339 0.41 -23.24 28.34
CA THR A 339 -0.61 -23.26 27.29
C THR A 339 -1.69 -24.28 27.62
N THR A 340 -2.94 -24.00 27.23
CA THR A 340 -4.05 -24.90 27.47
C THR A 340 -5.21 -24.64 26.51
N VAL A 341 -6.24 -25.50 26.56
CA VAL A 341 -7.48 -25.32 25.81
C VAL A 341 -8.65 -25.31 26.80
N VAL A 342 -9.60 -24.41 26.59
CA VAL A 342 -10.86 -24.32 27.37
C VAL A 342 -12.04 -24.21 26.40
N TYR A 343 -13.25 -24.57 26.88
CA TYR A 343 -14.43 -24.66 26.06
C TYR A 343 -15.61 -23.83 26.62
N PRO A 344 -15.46 -22.50 26.77
CA PRO A 344 -16.52 -21.67 27.35
C PRO A 344 -17.67 -21.38 26.36
N THR A 345 -17.42 -21.60 25.06
CA THR A 345 -18.31 -21.24 23.95
C THR A 345 -19.12 -22.44 23.41
N PRO A 346 -20.25 -22.20 22.71
CA PRO A 346 -20.98 -23.28 22.04
C PRO A 346 -20.10 -24.08 21.06
N PRO A 347 -20.38 -25.35 20.79
CA PRO A 347 -21.53 -26.14 21.33
C PRO A 347 -21.28 -26.74 22.69
N GLN A 348 -20.08 -26.69 23.23
CA GLN A 348 -19.71 -27.42 24.45
C GLN A 348 -20.12 -26.71 25.75
N ASN A 349 -20.06 -25.37 25.79
CA ASN A 349 -20.49 -24.53 26.91
C ASN A 349 -19.98 -24.97 28.30
N LYS A 350 -18.73 -25.46 28.40
CA LYS A 350 -18.09 -25.86 29.65
C LYS A 350 -17.58 -24.65 30.45
N THR A 351 -18.45 -23.67 30.68
CA THR A 351 -18.12 -22.38 31.29
C THR A 351 -17.52 -22.51 32.68
N ALA A 352 -18.11 -23.33 33.58
CA ALA A 352 -17.58 -23.49 34.92
C ALA A 352 -16.19 -24.14 34.99
N GLU A 353 -15.91 -25.12 34.12
CA GLU A 353 -14.58 -25.76 34.01
C GLU A 353 -13.56 -24.76 33.50
N ALA A 354 -13.90 -24.01 32.42
CA ALA A 354 -13.09 -22.98 31.85
C ALA A 354 -12.75 -21.86 32.85
N GLU A 355 -13.76 -21.36 33.56
CA GLU A 355 -13.62 -20.34 34.61
C GLU A 355 -12.63 -20.77 35.68
N LYS A 356 -12.87 -21.96 36.29
CA LYS A 356 -11.99 -22.49 37.32
C LYS A 356 -10.55 -22.58 36.86
N LYS A 357 -10.32 -23.02 35.63
CA LYS A 357 -8.99 -23.18 35.04
C LYS A 357 -8.29 -21.83 34.77
N LEU A 358 -9.01 -20.87 34.21
CA LEU A 358 -8.46 -19.55 33.92
C LEU A 358 -8.19 -18.73 35.18
N LEU A 359 -9.07 -18.77 36.20
CA LEU A 359 -8.82 -18.14 37.49
C LEU A 359 -7.58 -18.73 38.19
N ALA A 360 -7.41 -20.05 38.13
CA ALA A 360 -6.19 -20.68 38.66
C ALA A 360 -4.92 -20.20 37.92
N LEU A 361 -4.93 -20.01 36.59
CA LEU A 361 -3.80 -19.48 35.82
C LEU A 361 -3.54 -18.01 36.18
N ILE A 362 -4.61 -17.20 36.34
CA ILE A 362 -4.48 -15.79 36.75
C ILE A 362 -3.76 -15.67 38.09
N GLU A 363 -4.15 -16.46 39.07
CA GLU A 363 -3.53 -16.45 40.40
C GLU A 363 -2.09 -17.02 40.34
N LYS A 364 -1.90 -18.17 39.67
CA LYS A 364 -0.60 -18.86 39.60
C LYS A 364 0.50 -17.99 39.00
N TYR A 365 0.20 -17.26 37.91
CA TYR A 365 1.19 -16.50 37.17
C TYR A 365 1.12 -15.00 37.44
N GLY A 366 0.17 -14.55 38.23
CA GLY A 366 0.01 -13.12 38.50
C GLY A 366 -0.38 -12.33 37.26
N VAL A 367 -1.31 -12.84 36.46
CA VAL A 367 -1.74 -12.19 35.22
C VAL A 367 -2.25 -10.79 35.46
N ASP A 368 -1.76 -9.83 34.66
CA ASP A 368 -2.14 -8.42 34.69
C ASP A 368 -3.20 -8.07 33.64
N LEU A 369 -3.18 -8.74 32.48
CA LEU A 369 -3.98 -8.40 31.33
C LEU A 369 -4.44 -9.67 30.60
N ILE A 370 -5.67 -9.65 30.08
CA ILE A 370 -6.18 -10.68 29.17
C ILE A 370 -6.26 -10.11 27.75
N SER A 371 -5.67 -10.77 26.77
CA SER A 371 -5.74 -10.45 25.35
C SER A 371 -6.69 -11.42 24.67
N ILE A 372 -7.78 -10.94 24.07
CA ILE A 372 -8.79 -11.74 23.37
C ILE A 372 -8.71 -11.45 21.88
N GLY A 373 -8.49 -12.47 21.04
CA GLY A 373 -8.52 -12.32 19.59
C GLY A 373 -9.89 -11.85 19.08
N ASN A 374 -9.92 -11.06 18.01
CA ASN A 374 -11.14 -10.47 17.46
C ASN A 374 -11.81 -11.30 16.35
N GLY A 375 -11.49 -12.58 16.24
CA GLY A 375 -12.04 -13.46 15.21
C GLY A 375 -13.33 -14.15 15.61
N THR A 376 -13.51 -15.36 15.08
CA THR A 376 -14.70 -16.19 15.34
C THR A 376 -14.84 -16.51 16.84
N ALA A 377 -16.05 -16.38 17.39
CA ALA A 377 -16.36 -16.57 18.82
C ALA A 377 -15.72 -15.53 19.77
N SER A 378 -15.23 -14.41 19.26
CA SER A 378 -14.63 -13.34 20.08
C SER A 378 -15.64 -12.76 21.09
N ARG A 379 -16.87 -12.52 20.67
CA ARG A 379 -17.90 -11.92 21.53
C ARG A 379 -18.31 -12.84 22.69
N GLU A 380 -18.56 -14.11 22.41
CA GLU A 380 -18.90 -15.08 23.45
C GLU A 380 -17.73 -15.24 24.41
N SER A 381 -16.50 -15.22 23.93
CA SER A 381 -15.31 -15.25 24.76
C SER A 381 -15.15 -13.98 25.60
N GLU A 382 -15.45 -12.82 25.04
CA GLU A 382 -15.43 -11.53 25.76
C GLU A 382 -16.44 -11.51 26.89
N LEU A 383 -17.69 -11.89 26.61
CA LEU A 383 -18.75 -12.00 27.63
C LEU A 383 -18.36 -12.96 28.77
N PHE A 384 -17.82 -14.12 28.40
CA PHE A 384 -17.34 -15.10 29.37
C PHE A 384 -16.21 -14.53 30.26
N VAL A 385 -15.22 -13.87 29.65
CA VAL A 385 -14.08 -13.27 30.38
C VAL A 385 -14.57 -12.15 31.29
N ALA A 386 -15.46 -11.26 30.84
CA ALA A 386 -16.01 -10.19 31.68
C ALA A 386 -16.76 -10.72 32.91
N GLU A 387 -17.59 -11.75 32.73
CA GLU A 387 -18.27 -12.39 33.88
C GLU A 387 -17.30 -13.10 34.83
N MET A 388 -16.29 -13.76 34.28
CA MET A 388 -15.22 -14.40 35.07
C MET A 388 -14.44 -13.38 35.91
N LEU A 389 -14.11 -12.20 35.34
CA LEU A 389 -13.35 -11.17 36.02
C LEU A 389 -14.06 -10.56 37.23
N LYS A 390 -15.38 -10.63 37.31
CA LYS A 390 -16.16 -10.23 38.52
C LYS A 390 -15.87 -11.11 39.73
N LYS A 391 -15.28 -12.29 39.54
CA LYS A 391 -15.03 -13.31 40.59
C LYS A 391 -13.56 -13.35 41.03
N THR A 392 -12.66 -12.65 40.39
CA THR A 392 -11.25 -12.56 40.83
C THR A 392 -11.03 -11.44 41.82
N SER A 393 -10.14 -11.66 42.79
CA SER A 393 -9.69 -10.64 43.72
C SER A 393 -8.61 -9.70 43.15
N ARG A 394 -7.98 -10.10 42.01
CA ARG A 394 -6.95 -9.33 41.36
C ARG A 394 -7.57 -8.30 40.41
N ARG A 395 -6.86 -7.17 40.29
CA ARG A 395 -7.23 -6.14 39.31
C ARG A 395 -6.71 -6.53 37.93
N VAL A 396 -7.49 -7.33 37.20
CA VAL A 396 -7.18 -7.75 35.84
C VAL A 396 -8.13 -7.05 34.86
N GLN A 397 -7.59 -6.57 33.76
CA GLN A 397 -8.37 -5.96 32.67
C GLN A 397 -8.24 -6.82 31.42
N TYR A 398 -9.05 -6.55 30.41
CA TYR A 398 -8.90 -7.22 29.12
C TYR A 398 -8.88 -6.24 27.97
N ILE A 399 -8.37 -6.69 26.84
CA ILE A 399 -8.31 -5.96 25.58
C ILE A 399 -8.64 -6.90 24.42
N ILE A 400 -9.36 -6.39 23.43
CA ILE A 400 -9.59 -7.11 22.18
C ILE A 400 -8.39 -6.86 21.24
N ALA A 401 -7.67 -7.91 20.90
CA ALA A 401 -6.50 -7.87 20.04
C ALA A 401 -6.89 -8.15 18.59
N ASN A 402 -6.32 -7.39 17.66
CA ASN A 402 -6.43 -7.69 16.24
C ASN A 402 -5.63 -8.97 15.93
N GLU A 403 -6.29 -10.04 15.50
CA GLU A 403 -5.65 -11.33 15.19
C GLU A 403 -5.26 -11.48 13.71
N ALA A 404 -5.43 -10.44 12.88
CA ALA A 404 -5.12 -10.50 11.45
C ALA A 404 -3.72 -11.07 11.19
N GLY A 405 -3.64 -12.08 10.33
CA GLY A 405 -2.41 -12.79 9.99
C GLY A 405 -1.86 -13.74 11.08
N ALA A 406 -2.47 -13.87 12.26
CA ALA A 406 -1.99 -14.80 13.30
C ALA A 406 -2.02 -16.26 12.83
N SER A 407 -3.03 -16.66 12.08
CA SER A 407 -3.13 -17.98 11.46
C SER A 407 -2.05 -18.22 10.39
N VAL A 408 -1.66 -17.18 9.65
CA VAL A 408 -0.58 -17.26 8.65
C VAL A 408 0.77 -17.44 9.35
N TYR A 409 1.05 -16.68 10.39
CA TYR A 409 2.24 -16.83 11.20
C TYR A 409 2.32 -18.23 11.83
N SER A 410 1.24 -18.68 12.47
CA SER A 410 1.22 -19.95 13.19
C SER A 410 1.46 -21.17 12.28
N ALA A 411 1.02 -21.10 11.02
CA ALA A 411 1.26 -22.11 9.98
C ALA A 411 2.59 -21.93 9.25
N SER A 412 3.31 -20.84 9.47
CA SER A 412 4.56 -20.53 8.77
C SER A 412 5.72 -21.38 9.29
N LYS A 413 6.79 -21.47 8.46
CA LYS A 413 8.06 -22.10 8.86
C LYS A 413 8.66 -21.42 10.09
N LEU A 414 8.57 -20.06 10.15
CA LEU A 414 9.07 -19.28 11.28
C LEU A 414 8.32 -19.65 12.58
N GLY A 415 6.99 -19.75 12.55
CA GLY A 415 6.19 -20.17 13.70
C GLY A 415 6.51 -21.60 14.15
N ALA A 416 6.83 -22.51 13.20
CA ALA A 416 7.25 -23.86 13.53
C ALA A 416 8.66 -23.91 14.14
N GLU A 417 9.58 -23.09 13.66
CA GLU A 417 10.94 -22.98 14.21
C GLU A 417 10.95 -22.34 15.61
N GLU A 418 10.08 -21.34 15.85
CA GLU A 418 9.95 -20.65 17.15
C GLU A 418 9.31 -21.54 18.23
N PHE A 419 8.34 -22.37 17.85
CA PHE A 419 7.57 -23.23 18.74
C PHE A 419 7.38 -24.63 18.14
N PRO A 420 8.45 -25.44 18.10
CA PRO A 420 8.37 -26.78 17.49
C PRO A 420 7.41 -27.72 18.22
N ASP A 421 7.26 -27.57 19.53
CA ASP A 421 6.44 -28.42 20.38
C ASP A 421 4.95 -27.99 20.45
N TYR A 422 4.59 -26.84 19.87
CA TYR A 422 3.21 -26.33 19.91
C TYR A 422 2.50 -26.60 18.58
N ASP A 423 1.23 -26.95 18.67
CA ASP A 423 0.38 -27.00 17.49
C ASP A 423 0.10 -25.59 16.93
N VAL A 424 -0.41 -25.56 15.70
CA VAL A 424 -0.67 -24.31 14.97
C VAL A 424 -1.59 -23.35 15.78
N SER A 425 -2.58 -23.90 16.49
CA SER A 425 -3.55 -23.08 17.22
C SER A 425 -2.92 -22.47 18.48
N LEU A 426 -2.05 -23.18 19.17
CA LEU A 426 -1.35 -22.65 20.35
C LEU A 426 -0.34 -21.57 19.98
N ARG A 427 0.34 -21.72 18.82
CA ARG A 427 1.21 -20.66 18.28
C ARG A 427 0.44 -19.39 17.99
N SER A 428 -0.82 -19.49 17.49
CA SER A 428 -1.70 -18.35 17.27
C SER A 428 -2.00 -17.61 18.58
N ALA A 429 -2.37 -18.35 19.65
CA ALA A 429 -2.63 -17.77 20.95
C ALA A 429 -1.41 -17.00 21.51
N VAL A 430 -0.20 -17.58 21.39
CA VAL A 430 1.03 -16.88 21.80
C VAL A 430 1.21 -15.60 21.02
N SER A 431 1.01 -15.62 19.70
CA SER A 431 1.13 -14.43 18.85
C SER A 431 0.13 -13.35 19.26
N ILE A 432 -1.14 -13.69 19.52
CA ILE A 432 -2.18 -12.75 19.98
C ILE A 432 -1.77 -12.03 21.27
N GLY A 433 -1.14 -12.74 22.20
CA GLY A 433 -0.66 -12.13 23.43
C GLY A 433 0.56 -11.23 23.25
N ARG A 434 1.54 -11.67 22.47
CA ARG A 434 2.76 -10.89 22.19
C ARG A 434 2.47 -9.60 21.42
N ARG A 435 1.44 -9.57 20.56
CA ARG A 435 1.01 -8.35 19.86
C ARG A 435 0.61 -7.21 20.78
N ILE A 436 0.11 -7.52 21.98
CA ILE A 436 -0.23 -6.49 22.95
C ILE A 436 1.04 -5.98 23.63
N GLN A 437 2.01 -6.86 23.88
CA GLN A 437 3.27 -6.48 24.51
C GLN A 437 4.15 -5.64 23.59
N ASP A 438 4.31 -6.04 22.32
CA ASP A 438 4.96 -5.26 21.27
C ASP A 438 4.38 -5.59 19.89
N PRO A 439 3.44 -4.76 19.39
CA PRO A 439 2.80 -4.96 18.09
C PRO A 439 3.80 -5.05 16.93
N LEU A 440 4.79 -4.16 16.90
CA LEU A 440 5.77 -4.10 15.82
C LEU A 440 6.62 -5.38 15.78
N ALA A 441 7.19 -5.77 16.92
CA ALA A 441 8.09 -6.93 17.02
C ALA A 441 7.39 -8.25 16.61
N GLU A 442 6.08 -8.35 16.82
CA GLU A 442 5.32 -9.54 16.46
C GLU A 442 4.80 -9.50 15.02
N LEU A 443 4.25 -8.35 14.57
CA LEU A 443 3.64 -8.24 13.25
C LEU A 443 4.66 -8.32 12.10
N VAL A 444 5.91 -7.92 12.31
CA VAL A 444 6.99 -8.07 11.30
C VAL A 444 7.30 -9.53 10.94
N LYS A 445 6.85 -10.49 11.73
CA LYS A 445 6.97 -11.93 11.46
C LYS A 445 6.00 -12.43 10.39
N ILE A 446 5.01 -11.61 10.04
CA ILE A 446 3.93 -11.92 9.10
C ILE A 446 4.21 -11.21 7.78
N ASP A 447 3.95 -11.89 6.65
CA ASP A 447 3.97 -11.20 5.35
C ASP A 447 2.95 -10.04 5.41
N PRO A 448 3.36 -8.78 5.18
CA PRO A 448 2.48 -7.63 5.30
C PRO A 448 1.20 -7.72 4.48
N LYS A 449 1.23 -8.44 3.35
CA LYS A 449 0.04 -8.73 2.52
C LYS A 449 -0.99 -9.62 3.22
N SER A 450 -0.59 -10.36 4.24
CA SER A 450 -1.47 -11.23 5.03
C SER A 450 -2.08 -10.54 6.25
N ILE A 451 -1.67 -9.30 6.51
CA ILE A 451 -2.29 -8.45 7.53
C ILE A 451 -3.48 -7.76 6.87
N GLY A 452 -4.70 -7.98 7.37
CA GLY A 452 -5.90 -7.36 6.82
C GLY A 452 -5.96 -5.87 7.16
N VAL A 453 -5.65 -5.01 6.18
CA VAL A 453 -5.61 -3.56 6.33
C VAL A 453 -6.59 -2.82 5.43
N GLY A 454 -7.39 -3.53 4.63
CA GLY A 454 -8.40 -2.91 3.80
C GLY A 454 -9.18 -3.88 2.91
N GLN A 455 -10.24 -3.36 2.30
CA GLN A 455 -11.09 -4.11 1.36
C GLN A 455 -10.38 -4.31 0.01
N TYR A 456 -10.70 -5.39 -0.69
CA TYR A 456 -10.15 -5.75 -2.01
C TYR A 456 -8.63 -6.01 -2.04
N GLN A 457 -7.98 -6.13 -0.89
CA GLN A 457 -6.54 -6.35 -0.77
C GLN A 457 -6.02 -7.54 -1.59
N HIS A 458 -6.83 -8.60 -1.72
CA HIS A 458 -6.47 -9.81 -2.46
C HIS A 458 -6.78 -9.74 -3.97
N ASP A 459 -7.48 -8.70 -4.44
CA ASP A 459 -7.89 -8.56 -5.84
C ASP A 459 -6.94 -7.69 -6.67
N MET A 460 -6.07 -6.93 -6.03
CA MET A 460 -5.15 -6.02 -6.69
C MET A 460 -3.79 -6.65 -7.03
N ASN A 461 -2.93 -5.89 -7.71
CA ASN A 461 -1.59 -6.30 -8.07
C ASN A 461 -0.77 -6.65 -6.81
N GLN A 462 -0.56 -7.97 -6.57
CA GLN A 462 0.09 -8.49 -5.37
C GLN A 462 1.59 -8.13 -5.27
N LYS A 463 2.27 -7.90 -6.39
CA LYS A 463 3.67 -7.45 -6.40
C LYS A 463 3.74 -6.01 -5.91
N ARG A 464 2.96 -5.12 -6.50
CA ARG A 464 2.90 -3.70 -6.13
C ARG A 464 2.47 -3.51 -4.67
N LEU A 465 1.44 -4.25 -4.25
CA LEU A 465 0.98 -4.27 -2.85
C LEU A 465 2.09 -4.71 -1.90
N GLY A 466 2.79 -5.81 -2.22
CA GLY A 466 3.89 -6.33 -1.40
C GLY A 466 5.03 -5.32 -1.25
N GLU A 467 5.46 -4.69 -2.33
CA GLU A 467 6.48 -3.64 -2.32
C GLU A 467 6.07 -2.46 -1.43
N ALA A 468 4.83 -1.98 -1.61
CA ALA A 468 4.29 -0.86 -0.85
C ALA A 468 4.21 -1.12 0.66
N LEU A 469 3.66 -2.27 1.05
CA LEU A 469 3.50 -2.62 2.46
C LEU A 469 4.83 -2.98 3.13
N SER A 470 5.74 -3.64 2.43
CA SER A 470 7.11 -3.90 2.95
C SER A 470 7.85 -2.60 3.23
N GLY A 471 7.69 -1.59 2.37
CA GLY A 471 8.25 -0.26 2.61
C GLY A 471 7.73 0.38 3.89
N VAL A 472 6.43 0.24 4.19
CA VAL A 472 5.85 0.74 5.44
C VAL A 472 6.46 0.04 6.67
N VAL A 473 6.63 -1.28 6.61
CA VAL A 473 7.27 -2.02 7.72
C VAL A 473 8.70 -1.53 7.93
N GLU A 474 9.48 -1.37 6.85
CA GLU A 474 10.83 -0.83 6.90
C GLU A 474 10.87 0.55 7.56
N ASP A 475 10.00 1.47 7.12
CA ASP A 475 9.93 2.83 7.68
C ASP A 475 9.57 2.80 9.18
N CYS A 476 8.58 2.00 9.59
CA CYS A 476 8.19 1.85 11.00
C CYS A 476 9.32 1.29 11.86
N VAL A 477 9.99 0.22 11.43
CA VAL A 477 11.08 -0.42 12.17
C VAL A 477 12.24 0.57 12.37
N ASN A 478 12.64 1.29 11.33
CA ASN A 478 13.74 2.24 11.41
C ASN A 478 13.36 3.52 12.19
N SER A 479 12.10 3.95 12.17
CA SER A 479 11.64 5.09 12.97
C SER A 479 11.64 4.79 14.48
N VAL A 480 11.25 3.58 14.87
CA VAL A 480 11.25 3.13 16.27
C VAL A 480 12.66 2.83 16.77
N GLY A 481 13.49 2.25 15.90
CA GLY A 481 14.80 1.70 16.25
C GLY A 481 14.70 0.31 16.90
N VAL A 482 15.77 -0.43 16.86
CA VAL A 482 15.78 -1.87 17.21
C VAL A 482 16.85 -2.17 18.22
N ASP A 483 16.52 -2.87 19.31
CA ASP A 483 17.50 -3.38 20.26
C ASP A 483 18.26 -4.56 19.63
N LEU A 484 19.57 -4.39 19.45
CA LEU A 484 20.44 -5.36 18.80
C LEU A 484 20.51 -6.70 19.55
N ASN A 485 20.34 -6.69 20.87
CA ASN A 485 20.49 -7.88 21.71
C ASN A 485 19.21 -8.69 21.87
N THR A 486 18.03 -8.08 21.67
CA THR A 486 16.74 -8.77 21.88
C THR A 486 15.98 -9.04 20.58
N ALA A 487 16.28 -8.30 19.51
CA ALA A 487 15.56 -8.36 18.25
C ALA A 487 15.63 -9.77 17.59
N SER A 488 14.50 -10.17 17.03
CA SER A 488 14.39 -11.37 16.18
C SER A 488 15.05 -11.14 14.82
N PRO A 489 15.47 -12.20 14.11
CA PRO A 489 15.96 -12.07 12.74
C PRO A 489 14.94 -11.44 11.78
N ALA A 490 13.64 -11.67 11.99
CA ALA A 490 12.58 -11.07 11.22
C ALA A 490 12.57 -9.54 11.38
N LEU A 491 12.65 -9.04 12.62
CA LEU A 491 12.72 -7.61 12.90
C LEU A 491 14.00 -6.97 12.35
N LEU A 492 15.14 -7.61 12.58
CA LEU A 492 16.45 -7.17 12.08
C LEU A 492 16.48 -7.05 10.55
N SER A 493 15.78 -7.92 9.82
CA SER A 493 15.78 -7.90 8.36
C SER A 493 15.11 -6.67 7.73
N TYR A 494 14.35 -5.90 8.51
CA TYR A 494 13.77 -4.61 8.11
C TYR A 494 14.61 -3.40 8.52
N VAL A 495 15.71 -3.61 9.25
CA VAL A 495 16.64 -2.53 9.55
C VAL A 495 17.42 -2.15 8.28
N ALA A 496 17.55 -0.86 8.02
CA ALA A 496 18.29 -0.32 6.88
C ALA A 496 19.67 -1.00 6.72
N GLY A 497 19.97 -1.49 5.52
CA GLY A 497 21.23 -2.18 5.23
C GLY A 497 21.37 -3.62 5.72
N ILE A 498 20.39 -4.18 6.42
CA ILE A 498 20.40 -5.56 6.93
C ILE A 498 19.47 -6.45 6.09
N HIS A 499 20.05 -7.41 5.37
CA HIS A 499 19.31 -8.45 4.66
C HIS A 499 19.07 -9.67 5.53
N ALA A 500 18.13 -10.52 5.18
CA ALA A 500 17.77 -11.73 5.92
C ALA A 500 18.97 -12.63 6.29
N THR A 501 19.97 -12.73 5.41
CA THR A 501 21.19 -13.50 5.71
C THR A 501 22.03 -12.84 6.81
N VAL A 502 22.17 -11.51 6.77
CA VAL A 502 22.91 -10.75 7.78
C VAL A 502 22.18 -10.79 9.12
N ALA A 503 20.84 -10.68 9.11
CA ALA A 503 20.01 -10.80 10.32
C ALA A 503 20.23 -12.16 11.03
N LYS A 504 20.28 -13.26 10.27
CA LYS A 504 20.61 -14.58 10.81
C LYS A 504 22.05 -14.68 11.35
N ASN A 505 23.00 -14.02 10.68
CA ASN A 505 24.39 -13.98 11.14
C ASN A 505 24.54 -13.16 12.43
N ILE A 506 23.75 -12.11 12.62
CA ILE A 506 23.71 -11.35 13.89
C ILE A 506 23.23 -12.26 15.03
N LEU A 507 22.16 -13.03 14.80
CA LEU A 507 21.67 -13.99 15.79
C LEU A 507 22.74 -15.02 16.13
N LYS A 508 23.34 -15.63 15.11
CA LYS A 508 24.43 -16.61 15.29
C LYS A 508 25.60 -16.01 16.07
N TYR A 509 26.01 -14.79 15.77
CA TYR A 509 27.07 -14.10 16.51
C TYR A 509 26.71 -13.93 18.00
N ARG A 510 25.44 -13.56 18.31
CA ARG A 510 24.96 -13.49 19.71
C ARG A 510 25.00 -14.83 20.43
N GLU A 511 24.67 -15.91 19.74
CA GLU A 511 24.69 -17.27 20.30
C GLU A 511 26.11 -17.74 20.58
N GLU A 512 27.07 -17.40 19.72
CA GLU A 512 28.47 -17.83 19.82
C GLU A 512 29.32 -16.96 20.77
N HIS A 513 29.04 -15.64 20.83
CA HIS A 513 29.90 -14.68 21.55
C HIS A 513 29.18 -13.96 22.69
N GLY A 514 27.89 -14.20 22.90
CA GLY A 514 27.06 -13.50 23.87
C GLY A 514 26.50 -12.18 23.34
N LYS A 515 26.04 -11.36 24.27
CA LYS A 515 25.45 -10.04 23.94
C LYS A 515 26.49 -9.11 23.33
N PHE A 516 26.07 -8.32 22.34
CA PHE A 516 26.86 -7.17 21.86
C PHE A 516 27.02 -6.15 22.98
N THR A 517 28.22 -5.62 23.15
CA THR A 517 28.55 -4.58 24.13
C THR A 517 28.77 -3.21 23.49
N ALA A 518 29.09 -3.18 22.19
CA ALA A 518 29.26 -1.97 21.39
C ALA A 518 28.79 -2.13 19.95
N ARG A 519 28.27 -1.08 19.34
CA ARG A 519 27.84 -1.08 17.92
C ARG A 519 28.94 -1.52 16.96
N ARG A 520 30.20 -1.17 17.25
CA ARG A 520 31.37 -1.57 16.41
C ARG A 520 31.52 -3.09 16.24
N GLU A 521 31.01 -3.88 17.15
CA GLU A 521 31.09 -5.33 17.06
C GLU A 521 30.29 -5.89 15.87
N LEU A 522 29.32 -5.14 15.36
CA LEU A 522 28.61 -5.47 14.12
C LEU A 522 29.56 -5.71 12.94
N LEU A 523 30.70 -5.02 12.87
CA LEU A 523 31.72 -5.23 11.83
C LEU A 523 32.39 -6.61 11.91
N LYS A 524 32.23 -7.34 13.00
CA LYS A 524 32.71 -8.72 13.15
C LYS A 524 31.70 -9.75 12.65
N VAL A 525 30.46 -9.32 12.38
CA VAL A 525 29.39 -10.20 11.88
C VAL A 525 29.64 -10.56 10.42
N ALA A 526 29.57 -11.84 10.11
CA ALA A 526 29.78 -12.33 8.75
C ALA A 526 28.81 -11.68 7.74
N LYS A 527 29.33 -11.23 6.61
CA LYS A 527 28.62 -10.53 5.51
C LYS A 527 28.08 -9.13 5.87
N LEU A 528 28.40 -8.58 7.04
CA LEU A 528 28.09 -7.20 7.37
C LEU A 528 29.34 -6.34 7.12
N GLY A 529 29.43 -5.75 5.93
CA GLY A 529 30.54 -4.89 5.54
C GLY A 529 30.38 -3.44 6.01
N PRO A 530 31.41 -2.58 5.78
CA PRO A 530 31.38 -1.18 6.22
C PRO A 530 30.19 -0.39 5.73
N LYS A 531 29.75 -0.58 4.47
CA LYS A 531 28.57 0.10 3.91
C LYS A 531 27.28 -0.32 4.61
N ALA A 532 27.10 -1.62 4.89
CA ALA A 532 25.95 -2.12 5.63
C ALA A 532 25.95 -1.59 7.08
N TYR A 533 27.13 -1.51 7.72
CA TYR A 533 27.29 -0.92 9.02
C TYR A 533 26.90 0.57 9.04
N GLU A 534 27.37 1.36 8.08
CA GLU A 534 26.94 2.76 7.91
C GLU A 534 25.43 2.88 7.82
N GLN A 535 24.77 2.02 7.04
CA GLN A 535 23.32 2.09 6.87
C GLN A 535 22.53 1.71 8.14
N CYS A 536 23.01 0.73 8.93
CA CYS A 536 22.24 0.15 10.04
C CYS A 536 22.58 0.72 11.42
N ALA A 537 23.79 1.20 11.63
CA ALA A 537 24.33 1.45 12.98
C ALA A 537 23.47 2.43 13.81
N GLY A 538 22.95 3.47 13.19
CA GLY A 538 22.12 4.46 13.89
C GLY A 538 20.73 3.95 14.29
N PHE A 539 20.22 2.91 13.62
CA PHE A 539 18.92 2.31 13.91
C PHE A 539 18.98 1.15 14.92
N LEU A 540 20.18 0.64 15.19
CA LEU A 540 20.40 -0.42 16.16
C LEU A 540 20.84 0.19 17.50
N ARG A 541 20.11 -0.13 18.56
CA ARG A 541 20.34 0.38 19.91
C ARG A 541 20.91 -0.69 20.81
N LEU A 542 21.74 -0.29 21.76
CA LEU A 542 22.33 -1.14 22.80
C LEU A 542 22.09 -0.52 24.18
N PRO A 543 20.95 -0.78 24.83
CA PRO A 543 20.61 -0.17 26.12
C PRO A 543 21.63 -0.41 27.23
N GLU A 544 22.34 -1.53 27.16
CA GLU A 544 23.34 -1.97 28.15
C GLU A 544 24.79 -1.61 27.76
N SER A 545 25.01 -0.86 26.65
CA SER A 545 26.37 -0.50 26.20
C SER A 545 27.10 0.38 27.19
N GLU A 546 28.42 0.18 27.31
CA GLU A 546 29.31 1.09 28.06
C GLU A 546 29.42 2.46 27.40
N MET A 547 29.28 2.53 26.08
CA MET A 547 29.22 3.79 25.31
C MET A 547 27.79 4.35 25.33
N PRO A 548 27.51 5.44 26.08
CA PRO A 548 26.14 5.96 26.22
C PRO A 548 25.48 6.35 24.92
N LEU A 549 26.24 6.77 23.89
CA LEU A 549 25.70 7.11 22.57
C LEU A 549 25.18 5.89 21.80
N ASP A 550 25.68 4.67 22.08
CA ASP A 550 25.15 3.44 21.49
C ASP A 550 23.72 3.13 21.98
N ARG A 551 23.26 3.76 23.06
CA ARG A 551 21.90 3.64 23.60
C ARG A 551 20.90 4.54 22.88
N THR A 552 21.39 5.48 22.05
CA THR A 552 20.61 6.54 21.38
C THR A 552 20.44 6.24 19.89
N GLY A 553 19.65 7.05 19.17
CA GLY A 553 19.57 7.07 17.72
C GLY A 553 20.65 7.93 17.04
N VAL A 554 21.64 8.44 17.79
CA VAL A 554 22.76 9.19 17.20
C VAL A 554 23.62 8.25 16.37
N HIS A 555 23.91 8.64 15.13
CA HIS A 555 24.74 7.86 14.23
C HIS A 555 26.23 7.90 14.66
N PRO A 556 26.99 6.80 14.53
CA PRO A 556 28.41 6.80 14.92
C PRO A 556 29.27 7.88 14.26
N GLU A 557 28.95 8.28 13.03
CA GLU A 557 29.61 9.41 12.35
C GLU A 557 29.48 10.74 13.10
N SER A 558 28.41 10.92 13.88
CA SER A 558 28.10 12.14 14.61
C SER A 558 28.50 12.08 16.09
N TYR A 559 29.21 11.05 16.55
CA TYR A 559 29.59 10.93 17.97
C TYR A 559 30.48 12.10 18.44
N ALA A 560 31.47 12.47 17.62
CA ALA A 560 32.34 13.61 17.94
C ALA A 560 31.54 14.91 18.08
N ALA A 561 30.56 15.14 17.21
CA ALA A 561 29.69 16.30 17.27
C ALA A 561 28.77 16.25 18.51
N ALA A 562 28.23 15.06 18.87
CA ALA A 562 27.43 14.90 20.08
C ALA A 562 28.25 15.14 21.38
N GLU A 563 29.46 14.66 21.45
CA GLU A 563 30.37 14.91 22.56
C GLU A 563 30.76 16.40 22.66
N GLY A 564 31.05 17.03 21.52
CA GLY A 564 31.31 18.47 21.43
C GLY A 564 30.12 19.31 21.93
N LEU A 565 28.90 18.93 21.50
CA LEU A 565 27.67 19.57 21.95
C LEU A 565 27.46 19.45 23.48
N LEU A 566 27.67 18.25 24.02
CA LEU A 566 27.59 18.02 25.47
C LEU A 566 28.57 18.89 26.21
N ALA A 567 29.83 18.97 25.77
CA ALA A 567 30.89 19.80 26.37
C ALA A 567 30.52 21.30 26.35
N LEU A 568 30.02 21.81 25.21
CA LEU A 568 29.54 23.20 25.08
C LEU A 568 28.38 23.51 26.03
N CYS A 569 27.55 22.54 26.35
CA CYS A 569 26.41 22.68 27.25
C CYS A 569 26.76 22.35 28.73
N GLY A 570 28.02 22.00 29.05
CA GLY A 570 28.46 21.63 30.38
C GLY A 570 27.99 20.25 30.85
N TYR A 571 27.80 19.31 29.91
CA TYR A 571 27.47 17.92 30.18
C TYR A 571 28.58 16.99 29.68
N GLY A 572 28.56 15.77 30.16
CA GLY A 572 29.42 14.67 29.67
C GLY A 572 28.64 13.42 29.35
N LEU A 573 29.33 12.42 28.82
CA LEU A 573 28.73 11.10 28.48
C LEU A 573 28.08 10.41 29.69
N ALA A 574 28.64 10.64 30.91
CA ALA A 574 28.07 10.14 32.17
C ALA A 574 26.68 10.72 32.45
N ASP A 575 26.39 11.96 32.02
CA ASP A 575 25.09 12.59 32.20
C ASP A 575 24.07 12.02 31.25
N VAL A 576 24.50 11.64 30.04
CA VAL A 576 23.64 10.89 29.08
C VAL A 576 23.27 9.53 29.66
N ALA A 577 24.26 8.80 30.19
CA ALA A 577 24.02 7.49 30.83
C ALA A 577 23.05 7.59 32.01
N ALA A 578 23.17 8.66 32.80
CA ALA A 578 22.32 8.92 33.96
C ALA A 578 20.97 9.61 33.59
N LYS A 579 20.67 9.84 32.30
CA LYS A 579 19.48 10.56 31.81
C LYS A 579 19.30 11.96 32.47
N ARG A 580 20.41 12.67 32.73
CA ARG A 580 20.41 13.99 33.35
C ARG A 580 20.57 15.14 32.35
N VAL A 581 20.70 14.86 31.07
CA VAL A 581 20.81 15.88 30.03
C VAL A 581 19.43 16.47 29.77
N GLY A 582 19.32 17.78 29.79
CA GLY A 582 18.05 18.47 29.51
C GLY A 582 18.22 19.94 29.22
N GLY A 583 17.27 20.53 28.52
CA GLY A 583 17.23 21.94 28.19
C GLY A 583 18.34 22.38 27.23
N LEU A 584 18.86 21.51 26.39
CA LEU A 584 19.91 21.81 25.41
C LEU A 584 19.52 22.96 24.48
N ALA A 585 18.27 22.96 23.99
CA ALA A 585 17.75 24.02 23.14
C ALA A 585 17.77 25.41 23.81
N LYS A 586 17.65 25.46 25.13
CA LYS A 586 17.73 26.75 25.91
C LYS A 586 19.17 27.22 26.12
N LYS A 587 20.14 26.30 26.10
CA LYS A 587 21.57 26.61 26.27
C LYS A 587 22.22 27.05 24.97
N ILE A 588 21.67 26.68 23.83
CA ILE A 588 22.17 27.01 22.49
C ILE A 588 21.53 28.32 22.03
N LYS A 589 22.30 29.41 22.01
CA LYS A 589 21.83 30.72 21.58
C LYS A 589 21.69 30.88 20.06
N SER A 590 22.49 30.19 19.28
CA SER A 590 22.48 30.21 17.80
C SER A 590 22.76 28.80 17.26
N PRO A 591 21.72 28.09 16.87
CA PRO A 591 21.85 26.75 16.29
C PRO A 591 22.79 26.71 15.07
N GLU A 592 22.75 27.74 14.20
CA GLU A 592 23.55 27.81 12.99
C GLU A 592 25.06 27.89 13.30
N LYS A 593 25.43 28.73 14.30
CA LYS A 593 26.84 28.86 14.72
C LYS A 593 27.32 27.58 15.38
N THR A 594 26.52 27.02 16.28
CA THR A 594 26.87 25.79 16.99
C THR A 594 27.00 24.61 16.00
N ALA A 595 26.10 24.49 15.03
CA ALA A 595 26.19 23.45 14.00
C ALA A 595 27.47 23.61 13.18
N ALA A 596 27.80 24.83 12.74
CA ALA A 596 29.02 25.10 11.99
C ALA A 596 30.32 24.81 12.81
N GLU A 597 30.33 25.14 14.11
CA GLU A 597 31.43 24.83 15.03
C GLU A 597 31.64 23.30 15.18
N LEU A 598 30.55 22.54 15.21
CA LEU A 598 30.56 21.09 15.32
C LEU A 598 30.74 20.38 13.97
N GLY A 599 30.79 21.10 12.84
CA GLY A 599 30.96 20.55 11.49
C GLY A 599 29.75 19.76 11.00
N ILE A 600 28.53 20.08 11.48
CA ILE A 600 27.27 19.42 11.12
C ILE A 600 26.24 20.46 10.64
N GLY A 601 25.13 20.00 10.08
CA GLY A 601 24.00 20.87 9.77
C GLY A 601 23.05 21.07 10.94
N VAL A 602 22.20 22.10 10.84
CA VAL A 602 21.19 22.40 11.87
C VAL A 602 20.20 21.24 12.08
N PRO A 603 19.68 20.57 11.04
CA PRO A 603 18.81 19.41 11.22
C PRO A 603 19.45 18.25 12.01
N THR A 604 20.74 17.97 11.76
CA THR A 604 21.49 16.95 12.50
C THR A 604 21.72 17.40 13.94
N LEU A 605 22.02 18.67 14.19
CA LEU A 605 22.14 19.23 15.53
C LEU A 605 20.84 19.05 16.35
N GLU A 606 19.70 19.38 15.77
CA GLU A 606 18.39 19.22 16.41
C GLU A 606 18.06 17.75 16.72
N ASP A 607 18.41 16.84 15.82
CA ASP A 607 18.23 15.40 16.04
C ASP A 607 19.13 14.90 17.18
N ILE A 608 20.39 15.30 17.22
CA ILE A 608 21.32 14.96 18.32
C ILE A 608 20.79 15.49 19.64
N MET A 609 20.32 16.73 19.71
CA MET A 609 19.74 17.31 20.94
C MET A 609 18.58 16.47 21.47
N ARG A 610 17.64 16.10 20.60
CA ARG A 610 16.47 15.27 20.96
C ARG A 610 16.88 13.90 21.49
N GLU A 611 17.84 13.25 20.83
CA GLU A 611 18.34 11.94 21.23
C GLU A 611 19.12 11.97 22.56
N LEU A 612 19.88 13.07 22.84
CA LEU A 612 20.61 13.21 24.07
C LEU A 612 19.70 13.56 25.28
N GLU A 613 18.64 14.34 25.06
CA GLU A 613 17.66 14.67 26.10
C GLU A 613 16.78 13.48 26.50
N LYS A 614 16.47 12.58 25.55
CA LYS A 614 15.64 11.40 25.77
C LYS A 614 16.30 10.16 25.14
N PRO A 615 17.40 9.66 25.73
CA PRO A 615 18.10 8.50 25.17
C PRO A 615 17.20 7.27 25.08
N GLY A 616 17.13 6.67 23.88
CA GLY A 616 16.39 5.43 23.68
C GLY A 616 14.86 5.56 23.73
N ARG A 617 14.31 6.78 23.59
CA ARG A 617 12.86 7.00 23.55
C ARG A 617 12.22 6.20 22.41
N ASP A 618 11.12 5.54 22.73
CA ASP A 618 10.24 4.94 21.75
C ASP A 618 9.19 5.99 21.28
N PRO A 619 9.14 6.35 19.99
CA PRO A 619 8.17 7.33 19.49
C PRO A 619 6.71 6.88 19.67
N ARG A 620 6.45 5.59 19.89
CA ARG A 620 5.11 5.05 20.15
C ARG A 620 4.55 5.42 21.52
N GLU A 621 5.42 5.83 22.47
CA GLU A 621 5.01 6.27 23.82
C GLU A 621 4.21 7.57 23.82
N ASP A 622 4.28 8.37 22.75
CA ASP A 622 3.50 9.61 22.61
C ASP A 622 2.05 9.37 22.15
N ALA A 623 1.74 8.17 21.65
CA ALA A 623 0.41 7.84 21.22
C ALA A 623 -0.52 7.53 22.44
N PRO A 624 -1.84 7.78 22.33
CA PRO A 624 -2.76 7.47 23.40
C PRO A 624 -2.74 5.98 23.77
N ALA A 625 -2.71 5.70 25.08
CA ALA A 625 -2.71 4.31 25.56
C ALA A 625 -3.95 3.55 25.08
N PRO A 626 -3.82 2.25 24.78
CA PRO A 626 -4.96 1.42 24.39
C PRO A 626 -6.04 1.39 25.45
N VAL A 627 -7.31 1.34 25.01
CA VAL A 627 -8.46 1.28 25.93
C VAL A 627 -8.56 -0.11 26.53
N LEU A 628 -8.31 -0.21 27.84
CA LEU A 628 -8.49 -1.43 28.61
C LEU A 628 -9.90 -1.48 29.19
N ARG A 629 -10.53 -2.66 29.18
CA ARG A 629 -11.93 -2.88 29.58
C ARG A 629 -12.03 -3.78 30.79
N SER A 630 -13.11 -3.60 31.56
CA SER A 630 -13.48 -4.47 32.67
C SER A 630 -14.91 -5.08 32.54
N ASP A 631 -15.73 -4.50 31.65
CA ASP A 631 -17.11 -4.85 31.43
C ASP A 631 -17.48 -4.77 29.93
N VAL A 632 -18.65 -5.25 29.55
CA VAL A 632 -19.13 -5.35 28.18
C VAL A 632 -20.45 -4.59 28.04
N LEU A 633 -20.52 -3.77 26.98
CA LEU A 633 -21.77 -3.16 26.52
C LEU A 633 -22.40 -4.03 25.43
N SER A 634 -23.74 -4.14 25.42
CA SER A 634 -24.49 -4.76 24.32
C SER A 634 -25.07 -3.71 23.38
N MET A 635 -25.51 -4.11 22.18
CA MET A 635 -26.19 -3.19 21.27
C MET A 635 -27.54 -2.70 21.81
N GLU A 636 -28.18 -3.50 22.61
CA GLU A 636 -29.45 -3.20 23.29
C GLU A 636 -29.29 -2.12 24.38
N ASP A 637 -28.08 -1.97 24.93
CA ASP A 637 -27.75 -0.94 25.93
C ASP A 637 -27.52 0.44 25.30
N LEU A 638 -27.33 0.49 23.96
CA LEU A 638 -27.04 1.75 23.25
C LEU A 638 -28.34 2.56 23.06
N GLN A 639 -28.27 3.83 23.44
CA GLN A 639 -29.34 4.79 23.23
C GLN A 639 -28.87 5.92 22.30
N GLU A 640 -29.78 6.45 21.48
CA GLU A 640 -29.51 7.65 20.68
C GLU A 640 -29.07 8.81 21.56
N GLY A 641 -28.05 9.52 21.15
CA GLY A 641 -27.45 10.60 21.93
C GLY A 641 -26.41 10.17 22.95
N MET A 642 -26.23 8.87 23.21
CA MET A 642 -25.21 8.35 24.14
C MET A 642 -23.80 8.68 23.63
N VAL A 643 -22.98 9.26 24.51
CA VAL A 643 -21.59 9.60 24.20
C VAL A 643 -20.67 8.50 24.75
N LEU A 644 -19.85 7.94 23.87
CA LEU A 644 -18.93 6.85 24.18
C LEU A 644 -17.51 7.18 23.73
N THR A 645 -16.55 6.56 24.35
CA THR A 645 -15.17 6.54 23.87
C THR A 645 -14.95 5.26 23.08
N GLY A 646 -14.43 5.38 21.86
CA GLY A 646 -14.13 4.23 21.02
C GLY A 646 -12.77 4.33 20.36
N THR A 647 -12.34 3.24 19.76
CA THR A 647 -11.08 3.17 19.01
C THR A 647 -11.37 2.98 17.53
N VAL A 648 -10.72 3.78 16.66
CA VAL A 648 -10.82 3.66 15.21
C VAL A 648 -10.21 2.34 14.76
N ARG A 649 -11.06 1.44 14.22
CA ARG A 649 -10.67 0.08 13.77
C ARG A 649 -10.33 0.01 12.30
N ASN A 650 -11.00 0.83 11.49
CA ASN A 650 -10.79 0.84 10.05
C ASN A 650 -11.14 2.22 9.48
N VAL A 651 -10.35 2.66 8.49
CA VAL A 651 -10.57 3.90 7.75
C VAL A 651 -10.78 3.56 6.28
N ILE A 652 -11.89 4.00 5.73
CA ILE A 652 -12.31 3.75 4.34
C ILE A 652 -12.75 5.07 3.69
N ASP A 653 -12.86 5.11 2.38
CA ASP A 653 -13.13 6.34 1.61
C ASP A 653 -14.37 7.12 2.07
N PHE A 654 -15.41 6.42 2.54
CA PHE A 654 -16.68 7.04 2.90
C PHE A 654 -16.89 7.21 4.41
N GLY A 655 -15.93 6.82 5.25
CA GLY A 655 -16.05 6.97 6.70
C GLY A 655 -15.05 6.15 7.51
N VAL A 656 -15.31 6.04 8.80
CA VAL A 656 -14.49 5.26 9.74
C VAL A 656 -15.34 4.32 10.57
N PHE A 657 -14.81 3.14 10.83
CA PHE A 657 -15.39 2.20 11.77
C PHE A 657 -14.74 2.36 13.13
N VAL A 658 -15.57 2.54 14.15
CA VAL A 658 -15.15 2.78 15.53
C VAL A 658 -15.68 1.68 16.43
N ASP A 659 -14.77 1.01 17.11
CA ASP A 659 -15.10 0.07 18.18
C ASP A 659 -15.44 0.84 19.45
N ILE A 660 -16.71 0.84 19.81
CA ILE A 660 -17.25 1.51 20.99
C ILE A 660 -17.51 0.55 22.17
N GLY A 661 -16.99 -0.68 22.09
CA GLY A 661 -17.16 -1.68 23.15
C GLY A 661 -18.35 -2.60 22.98
N VAL A 662 -19.10 -2.49 21.88
CA VAL A 662 -20.14 -3.44 21.47
C VAL A 662 -19.66 -4.35 20.36
N HIS A 663 -20.36 -5.45 20.11
CA HIS A 663 -19.94 -6.47 19.12
C HIS A 663 -19.77 -5.95 17.69
N GLN A 664 -20.52 -4.91 17.33
CA GLN A 664 -20.52 -4.31 15.99
C GLN A 664 -19.82 -2.96 16.03
N ASP A 665 -18.83 -2.77 15.17
CA ASP A 665 -18.22 -1.46 14.99
C ASP A 665 -19.26 -0.45 14.49
N GLY A 666 -19.29 0.72 15.08
CA GLY A 666 -20.14 1.81 14.63
C GLY A 666 -19.50 2.55 13.46
N LEU A 667 -20.30 2.93 12.48
CA LEU A 667 -19.85 3.73 11.33
C LEU A 667 -20.03 5.22 11.62
N VAL A 668 -18.94 5.97 11.55
CA VAL A 668 -18.95 7.43 11.41
C VAL A 668 -18.77 7.76 9.92
N HIS A 669 -19.83 8.19 9.26
CA HIS A 669 -19.76 8.61 7.86
C HIS A 669 -18.83 9.83 7.70
N ILE A 670 -18.16 10.00 6.57
CA ILE A 670 -17.19 11.08 6.33
C ILE A 670 -17.78 12.47 6.66
N SER A 671 -19.07 12.69 6.41
CA SER A 671 -19.77 13.93 6.75
C SER A 671 -20.02 14.14 8.25
N GLN A 672 -19.78 13.12 9.09
CA GLN A 672 -20.00 13.13 10.53
C GLN A 672 -18.69 13.12 11.34
N ILE A 673 -17.53 13.16 10.69
CA ILE A 673 -16.22 13.11 11.37
C ILE A 673 -15.88 14.48 11.97
N CYS A 674 -16.00 15.56 11.19
CA CYS A 674 -15.68 16.92 11.63
C CYS A 674 -16.56 17.97 10.91
N ASP A 675 -16.55 19.22 11.41
CA ASP A 675 -17.38 20.29 10.86
C ASP A 675 -16.82 20.87 9.55
N ARG A 676 -15.50 20.75 9.33
CA ARG A 676 -14.87 21.17 8.07
C ARG A 676 -15.08 20.12 6.98
N PHE A 677 -15.12 20.56 5.74
CA PHE A 677 -15.13 19.65 4.59
C PHE A 677 -13.76 18.94 4.49
N ILE A 678 -13.79 17.62 4.42
CA ILE A 678 -12.63 16.74 4.19
C ILE A 678 -12.89 15.89 2.95
N LYS A 679 -11.84 15.65 2.16
CA LYS A 679 -11.92 14.79 0.97
C LYS A 679 -11.80 13.31 1.32
N HIS A 680 -11.04 13.04 2.37
CA HIS A 680 -10.81 11.67 2.85
C HIS A 680 -10.75 11.65 4.38
N PRO A 681 -11.30 10.60 5.05
CA PRO A 681 -11.30 10.50 6.51
C PRO A 681 -9.93 10.60 7.17
N LEU A 682 -8.85 10.14 6.52
CA LEU A 682 -7.46 10.23 7.02
C LEU A 682 -6.97 11.68 7.23
N GLU A 683 -7.67 12.69 6.70
CA GLU A 683 -7.37 14.09 6.98
C GLU A 683 -7.76 14.51 8.41
N ALA A 684 -8.57 13.71 9.10
CA ALA A 684 -9.11 14.03 10.41
C ALA A 684 -8.85 12.96 11.47
N VAL A 685 -8.80 11.68 11.09
CA VAL A 685 -8.63 10.55 12.03
C VAL A 685 -7.75 9.47 11.43
N ARG A 686 -7.14 8.67 12.30
CA ARG A 686 -6.23 7.57 11.94
C ARG A 686 -6.66 6.26 12.60
N LEU A 687 -6.21 5.15 12.03
CA LEU A 687 -6.38 3.84 12.65
C LEU A 687 -5.77 3.81 14.06
N GLY A 688 -6.51 3.29 15.03
CA GLY A 688 -6.05 3.23 16.42
C GLY A 688 -6.31 4.50 17.24
N ASP A 689 -6.77 5.60 16.64
CA ASP A 689 -7.14 6.81 17.39
C ASP A 689 -8.25 6.49 18.38
N VAL A 690 -8.11 7.02 19.60
CA VAL A 690 -9.15 7.00 20.61
C VAL A 690 -10.00 8.24 20.44
N VAL A 691 -11.26 8.04 20.06
CA VAL A 691 -12.18 9.13 19.69
C VAL A 691 -13.43 9.11 20.56
N ARG A 692 -13.99 10.30 20.81
CA ARG A 692 -15.33 10.42 21.41
C ARG A 692 -16.35 10.43 20.30
N VAL A 693 -17.38 9.62 20.45
CA VAL A 693 -18.47 9.48 19.47
C VAL A 693 -19.81 9.53 20.17
N LYS A 694 -20.80 10.03 19.46
CA LYS A 694 -22.19 10.02 19.90
C LYS A 694 -23.02 9.11 19.00
N VAL A 695 -23.87 8.28 19.58
CA VAL A 695 -24.75 7.39 18.87
C VAL A 695 -25.84 8.21 18.17
N LEU A 696 -25.95 8.08 16.85
CA LEU A 696 -27.00 8.69 16.05
C LEU A 696 -28.22 7.77 15.89
N SER A 697 -27.96 6.48 15.61
CA SER A 697 -29.03 5.49 15.51
C SER A 697 -28.47 4.07 15.70
N VAL A 698 -29.32 3.16 16.14
CA VAL A 698 -29.00 1.73 16.30
C VAL A 698 -30.06 0.91 15.56
N ASP A 699 -29.65 0.15 14.56
CA ASP A 699 -30.52 -0.80 13.84
C ASP A 699 -30.16 -2.23 14.29
N LEU A 700 -30.94 -2.74 15.26
CA LEU A 700 -30.73 -4.08 15.84
C LEU A 700 -30.96 -5.20 14.80
N GLN A 701 -31.84 -4.99 13.81
CA GLN A 701 -32.17 -6.02 12.82
C GLN A 701 -31.02 -6.16 11.80
N LYS A 702 -30.49 -5.02 11.34
CA LYS A 702 -29.38 -4.99 10.37
C LYS A 702 -28.01 -5.01 11.05
N LYS A 703 -27.97 -5.01 12.38
CA LYS A 703 -26.75 -4.91 13.19
C LYS A 703 -25.86 -3.72 12.75
N ARG A 704 -26.47 -2.53 12.64
CA ARG A 704 -25.76 -1.30 12.23
C ARG A 704 -25.88 -0.24 13.31
N ILE A 705 -24.76 0.44 13.55
CA ILE A 705 -24.67 1.55 14.49
C ILE A 705 -24.14 2.76 13.71
N ALA A 706 -24.92 3.83 13.67
CA ALA A 706 -24.46 5.09 13.10
C ALA A 706 -23.95 6.00 14.22
N LEU A 707 -22.79 6.57 14.01
CA LEU A 707 -22.09 7.42 14.96
C LEU A 707 -21.76 8.79 14.37
N THR A 708 -21.55 9.77 15.24
CA THR A 708 -20.99 11.08 14.89
C THR A 708 -19.89 11.47 15.85
N MET A 709 -18.89 12.15 15.35
CA MET A 709 -17.83 12.82 16.15
C MET A 709 -18.11 14.32 16.29
N LYS A 710 -19.20 14.81 15.69
CA LYS A 710 -19.59 16.24 15.78
C LYS A 710 -20.34 16.53 17.08
N GLY A 711 -19.92 17.60 17.74
CA GLY A 711 -20.58 18.07 18.95
C GLY A 711 -20.38 17.15 20.17
N VAL A 712 -19.25 16.45 20.27
CA VAL A 712 -18.90 15.56 21.38
C VAL A 712 -17.63 16.02 22.11
#